data_1e109e83335a4ab76c5d7ac5aff6b3a8
#
_entry.id   1e109e83335a4ab76c5d7ac5aff6b3a8
#
_cell.length_a   1.000
_cell.length_b   1.000
_cell.length_c   1.000
_cell.angle_alpha   90.00
_cell.angle_beta   90.00
_cell.angle_gamma   90.00
#
_symmetry.space_group_name_H-M   'P 1'
#
loop_
_entity.id
_entity.type
_entity.pdbx_description
1 polymer ?
#
loop_
_entity_poly.entity_id
_entity_poly.type
_entity_poly.pdbx_seq_one_letter_code
_entity_poly.pdbx_strand_id
1 'polypeptide(L)'
;MFNQHSVEIEWAGRPLKLETGKVARQADGAVIATYGETMVLATVVSAKSPKPGQDFFPLTVNYQEKTYAAGKIPGGYFKREGRPSENETLVSRLIDRPIRPLFPEGYKNDTQVVVTVIQHDLENNPDVLSMVAASAALTLSGVPFMGPVGGARVGYINGEYVLNPHLDEMDESVLDLVVAGTQDAVLMVESEAKELNEEIMLGAVMFGHRGFQPVIDAIIKLAEVAAKEPREFEPEDFSALEAEMLGLAEAELRDAYKITEKAARYNAVDAVKAKVKAHFLPEDGEAKYTAEEIGATFKHLQAKIVRWNILDTKSRIDGRDLSTVRPIISEVGLLPRTHGSALFTRGETQAIVVATLGTGEDEQYVDSLTGMYKERFLLHYNFPPYSVGETGRMGSPGRREIGHGKLAWRAIRPMLPTPEQFPYTLRVVSEITESNGSSSMATVCGTSLALMDAGVPLAKPVAGIAMGLILEGERFAVLSDILGDEDHLGDMDFKVAGTADGITSLQMDIKIAGITEEIMKVALEQAQGGRKHILGEMANAITESRGQLGEFAPRIEVMNIPVDKIREVIGSGGKVIREIVEKTGAKINIEDDGTVKIASSSGKEIEAARKWIHSIVAEPEVGQIYEGTVVKTADFGAFVNFFGARDGLVHISQLASERVAKTSDVVKEGDKVWVKLMGFDERGKVRLSMKVVDQTTGKEVAADKKSEGEAAE
;
A
#
# COMPACT_ATOMS: atom_id res chain seq x y z
N MET A 1 -35.92 19.15 24.44
CA MET A 1 -35.83 19.11 22.98
C MET A 1 -34.90 17.97 22.52
N PHE A 2 -33.75 17.79 23.13
CA PHE A 2 -32.80 16.71 22.86
C PHE A 2 -32.78 15.73 24.02
N ASN A 3 -32.78 14.43 23.73
CA ASN A 3 -32.60 13.37 24.73
C ASN A 3 -31.15 12.91 24.67
N GLN A 4 -30.23 13.71 25.24
CA GLN A 4 -28.79 13.47 25.18
C GLN A 4 -28.36 12.51 26.29
N HIS A 5 -27.54 11.54 25.88
CA HIS A 5 -26.84 10.64 26.77
C HIS A 5 -25.37 10.58 26.36
N SER A 6 -24.49 10.43 27.32
CA SER A 6 -23.07 10.28 27.10
C SER A 6 -22.41 9.37 28.12
N VAL A 7 -21.35 8.72 27.69
CA VAL A 7 -20.43 7.96 28.54
C VAL A 7 -19.02 8.42 28.22
N GLU A 8 -18.21 8.62 29.24
CA GLU A 8 -16.80 8.99 29.09
C GLU A 8 -15.93 8.06 29.93
N ILE A 9 -14.84 7.61 29.35
CA ILE A 9 -13.82 6.78 29.99
C ILE A 9 -12.42 7.32 29.65
N GLU A 10 -11.46 6.99 30.49
CA GLU A 10 -10.05 7.11 30.10
C GLU A 10 -9.61 5.83 29.37
N TRP A 11 -9.03 5.97 28.20
CA TRP A 11 -8.56 4.88 27.37
C TRP A 11 -7.17 5.16 26.79
N ALA A 12 -6.20 4.31 27.12
CA ALA A 12 -4.80 4.51 26.76
C ALA A 12 -4.28 5.94 27.06
N GLY A 13 -4.63 6.46 28.27
CA GLY A 13 -4.19 7.77 28.75
C GLY A 13 -4.91 8.98 28.12
N ARG A 14 -6.02 8.77 27.41
CA ARG A 14 -6.80 9.85 26.75
C ARG A 14 -8.29 9.67 26.99
N PRO A 15 -9.07 10.76 27.07
CA PRO A 15 -10.51 10.67 27.22
C PRO A 15 -11.15 10.13 25.93
N LEU A 16 -11.99 9.10 26.07
CA LEU A 16 -12.92 8.63 25.06
C LEU A 16 -14.34 8.95 25.50
N LYS A 17 -15.07 9.72 24.71
CA LYS A 17 -16.45 10.09 24.97
C LYS A 17 -17.36 9.60 23.85
N LEU A 18 -18.47 8.96 24.23
CA LEU A 18 -19.53 8.50 23.32
C LEU A 18 -20.80 9.27 23.63
N GLU A 19 -21.40 9.95 22.64
CA GLU A 19 -22.57 10.80 22.80
C GLU A 19 -23.66 10.46 21.79
N THR A 20 -24.91 10.48 22.22
CA THR A 20 -26.08 10.23 21.36
C THR A 20 -27.24 11.15 21.69
N GLY A 21 -28.27 11.20 20.84
CA GLY A 21 -29.55 11.86 21.08
C GLY A 21 -29.65 13.34 20.67
N LYS A 22 -28.55 13.93 20.18
CA LYS A 22 -28.53 15.35 19.74
C LYS A 22 -28.48 15.50 18.23
N VAL A 23 -27.65 14.74 17.55
CA VAL A 23 -27.34 14.85 16.12
C VAL A 23 -27.93 13.66 15.37
N ALA A 24 -28.27 13.84 14.10
CA ALA A 24 -28.76 12.78 13.19
C ALA A 24 -29.94 11.95 13.75
N ARG A 25 -30.92 12.59 14.37
CA ARG A 25 -32.04 11.95 15.08
C ARG A 25 -33.02 11.15 14.21
N GLN A 26 -32.91 11.25 12.88
CA GLN A 26 -33.70 10.43 11.96
C GLN A 26 -33.06 9.08 11.64
N ALA A 27 -31.77 8.91 11.93
CA ALA A 27 -31.13 7.62 11.81
C ALA A 27 -31.65 6.63 12.86
N ASP A 28 -31.55 5.34 12.59
CA ASP A 28 -31.87 4.30 13.58
C ASP A 28 -30.92 4.37 14.77
N GLY A 29 -29.62 4.55 14.51
CA GLY A 29 -28.60 4.81 15.51
C GLY A 29 -27.70 5.97 15.07
N ALA A 30 -27.27 6.81 16.02
CA ALA A 30 -26.33 7.89 15.76
C ALA A 30 -25.47 8.13 17.00
N VAL A 31 -24.15 8.17 16.83
CA VAL A 31 -23.17 8.41 17.88
C VAL A 31 -22.11 9.39 17.40
N ILE A 32 -21.81 10.36 18.24
CA ILE A 32 -20.57 11.13 18.14
C ILE A 32 -19.56 10.48 19.10
N ALA A 33 -18.43 10.05 18.59
CA ALA A 33 -17.32 9.57 19.38
C ALA A 33 -16.17 10.57 19.32
N THR A 34 -15.62 10.90 20.49
CA THR A 34 -14.48 11.82 20.65
C THR A 34 -13.36 11.08 21.36
N TYR A 35 -12.15 11.11 20.80
CA TYR A 35 -10.95 10.55 21.39
C TYR A 35 -9.81 11.57 21.31
N GLY A 36 -9.36 12.02 22.49
CA GLY A 36 -8.60 13.26 22.53
C GLY A 36 -9.47 14.41 22.01
N GLU A 37 -9.04 15.08 20.95
CA GLU A 37 -9.83 16.09 20.25
C GLU A 37 -10.29 15.64 18.84
N THR A 38 -10.01 14.40 18.44
CA THR A 38 -10.54 13.83 17.19
C THR A 38 -11.99 13.37 17.39
N MET A 39 -12.88 13.76 16.47
CA MET A 39 -14.31 13.46 16.54
C MET A 39 -14.84 12.83 15.25
N VAL A 40 -15.66 11.81 15.41
CA VAL A 40 -16.38 11.16 14.31
C VAL A 40 -17.88 11.09 14.60
N LEU A 41 -18.68 11.21 13.55
CA LEU A 41 -20.12 10.96 13.59
C LEU A 41 -20.39 9.63 12.87
N ALA A 42 -20.93 8.64 13.60
CA ALA A 42 -21.41 7.40 13.03
C ALA A 42 -22.94 7.37 13.01
N THR A 43 -23.52 6.96 11.90
CA THR A 43 -24.95 6.77 11.73
C THR A 43 -25.28 5.40 11.14
N VAL A 44 -26.38 4.82 11.55
CA VAL A 44 -26.90 3.54 11.06
C VAL A 44 -28.35 3.71 10.65
N VAL A 45 -28.67 3.22 9.47
CA VAL A 45 -30.05 3.07 8.99
C VAL A 45 -30.20 1.68 8.39
N SER A 46 -31.25 0.96 8.79
CA SER A 46 -31.60 -0.34 8.21
C SER A 46 -33.04 -0.34 7.73
N ALA A 47 -33.25 -0.83 6.50
CA ALA A 47 -34.59 -1.01 5.96
C ALA A 47 -35.45 -1.90 6.90
N LYS A 48 -36.77 -1.69 6.89
CA LYS A 48 -37.68 -2.46 7.76
C LYS A 48 -37.98 -3.86 7.24
N SER A 49 -37.73 -4.10 5.95
CA SER A 49 -37.92 -5.39 5.28
C SER A 49 -36.88 -5.58 4.19
N PRO A 50 -36.51 -6.82 3.82
CA PRO A 50 -35.65 -7.09 2.69
C PRO A 50 -36.33 -6.75 1.37
N LYS A 51 -35.57 -6.48 0.34
CA LYS A 51 -36.06 -6.34 -1.04
C LYS A 51 -36.51 -7.74 -1.55
N PRO A 52 -37.56 -7.81 -2.39
CA PRO A 52 -37.95 -9.06 -3.02
C PRO A 52 -36.79 -9.71 -3.76
N GLY A 53 -36.57 -11.04 -3.57
CA GLY A 53 -35.48 -11.78 -4.20
C GLY A 53 -34.09 -11.51 -3.63
N GLN A 54 -34.00 -10.89 -2.46
CA GLN A 54 -32.70 -10.63 -1.80
C GLN A 54 -32.15 -11.92 -1.20
N ASP A 55 -31.03 -12.39 -1.69
CA ASP A 55 -30.37 -13.66 -1.31
C ASP A 55 -29.13 -13.48 -0.41
N PHE A 56 -28.69 -12.25 -0.21
CA PHE A 56 -27.54 -11.89 0.64
C PHE A 56 -27.86 -10.71 1.56
N PHE A 57 -27.02 -10.52 2.57
CA PHE A 57 -27.11 -9.36 3.46
C PHE A 57 -26.45 -8.11 2.85
N PRO A 58 -27.22 -7.10 2.43
CA PRO A 58 -26.69 -5.90 1.78
C PRO A 58 -26.25 -4.86 2.83
N LEU A 59 -25.13 -5.12 3.50
CA LEU A 59 -24.48 -4.16 4.38
C LEU A 59 -23.53 -3.27 3.58
N THR A 60 -23.70 -1.95 3.70
CA THR A 60 -22.82 -0.95 3.11
C THR A 60 -22.22 -0.07 4.20
N VAL A 61 -20.91 -0.07 4.32
CA VAL A 61 -20.16 0.81 5.22
C VAL A 61 -19.45 1.88 4.40
N ASN A 62 -19.65 3.14 4.77
CA ASN A 62 -18.97 4.28 4.18
C ASN A 62 -18.27 5.09 5.27
N TYR A 63 -16.96 5.17 5.16
CA TYR A 63 -16.13 6.06 5.94
C TYR A 63 -15.71 7.25 5.09
N GLN A 64 -15.82 8.45 5.64
CA GLN A 64 -15.54 9.70 4.94
C GLN A 64 -14.68 10.63 5.78
N GLU A 65 -13.65 11.18 5.16
CA GLU A 65 -12.81 12.21 5.74
C GLU A 65 -13.19 13.57 5.16
N LYS A 66 -13.62 14.48 6.03
CA LYS A 66 -13.90 15.86 5.62
C LYS A 66 -12.67 16.73 5.86
N THR A 67 -12.18 17.38 4.83
CA THR A 67 -10.96 18.20 4.91
C THR A 67 -11.07 19.33 5.91
N TYR A 68 -12.29 19.86 6.14
CA TYR A 68 -12.55 20.84 7.19
C TYR A 68 -12.25 20.32 8.60
N ALA A 69 -12.28 19.00 8.80
CA ALA A 69 -11.93 18.39 10.09
C ALA A 69 -10.51 18.74 10.53
N ALA A 70 -9.60 18.92 9.58
CA ALA A 70 -8.22 19.35 9.80
C ALA A 70 -7.99 20.84 9.41
N GLY A 71 -9.06 21.64 9.32
CA GLY A 71 -8.97 23.06 8.96
C GLY A 71 -8.52 23.32 7.52
N LYS A 72 -8.75 22.39 6.60
CA LYS A 72 -8.28 22.46 5.22
C LYS A 72 -9.43 22.65 4.22
N ILE A 73 -9.08 23.22 3.06
CA ILE A 73 -9.92 23.24 1.86
C ILE A 73 -9.41 22.13 0.94
N PRO A 74 -10.29 21.29 0.34
CA PRO A 74 -9.88 20.23 -0.56
C PRO A 74 -8.99 20.73 -1.70
N GLY A 75 -8.00 19.93 -2.09
CA GLY A 75 -7.22 20.14 -3.29
C GLY A 75 -8.05 20.02 -4.57
N GLY A 76 -7.40 20.05 -5.72
CA GLY A 76 -8.05 19.93 -7.03
C GLY A 76 -8.82 21.17 -7.46
N TYR A 77 -9.45 21.06 -8.63
CA TYR A 77 -10.15 22.17 -9.28
C TYR A 77 -11.49 22.54 -8.58
N PHE A 78 -12.27 21.52 -8.22
CA PHE A 78 -13.62 21.73 -7.66
C PHE A 78 -13.66 22.15 -6.18
N LYS A 79 -12.55 22.06 -5.48
CA LYS A 79 -12.46 22.38 -4.05
C LYS A 79 -13.53 21.67 -3.20
N ARG A 80 -13.83 20.44 -3.55
CA ARG A 80 -14.82 19.59 -2.89
C ARG A 80 -14.35 18.14 -2.88
N GLU A 81 -14.63 17.43 -1.79
CA GLU A 81 -14.44 15.98 -1.71
C GLU A 81 -15.29 15.30 -2.79
N GLY A 82 -14.70 14.37 -3.51
CA GLY A 82 -15.33 13.66 -4.62
C GLY A 82 -15.46 12.17 -4.36
N ARG A 83 -14.77 11.37 -5.18
CA ARG A 83 -14.73 9.92 -4.98
C ARG A 83 -13.96 9.56 -3.70
N PRO A 84 -14.35 8.47 -3.01
CA PRO A 84 -13.59 7.99 -1.87
C PRO A 84 -12.12 7.79 -2.22
N SER A 85 -11.24 8.23 -1.34
CA SER A 85 -9.81 7.95 -1.42
C SER A 85 -9.53 6.47 -1.18
N GLU A 86 -8.29 6.02 -1.47
CA GLU A 86 -7.85 4.68 -1.12
C GLU A 86 -8.00 4.45 0.40
N ASN A 87 -7.54 5.40 1.22
CA ASN A 87 -7.66 5.31 2.68
C ASN A 87 -9.13 5.20 3.14
N GLU A 88 -10.02 6.03 2.61
CA GLU A 88 -11.46 5.95 2.94
C GLU A 88 -12.07 4.59 2.57
N THR A 89 -11.64 4.02 1.45
CA THR A 89 -12.05 2.67 1.02
C THR A 89 -11.54 1.59 1.97
N LEU A 90 -10.28 1.69 2.38
CA LEU A 90 -9.64 0.73 3.29
C LEU A 90 -10.25 0.79 4.70
N VAL A 91 -10.47 1.98 5.24
CA VAL A 91 -11.11 2.15 6.55
C VAL A 91 -12.57 1.70 6.51
N SER A 92 -13.31 1.94 5.42
CA SER A 92 -14.65 1.38 5.24
C SER A 92 -14.66 -0.14 5.35
N ARG A 93 -13.67 -0.82 4.77
CA ARG A 93 -13.49 -2.28 4.89
C ARG A 93 -13.06 -2.71 6.29
N LEU A 94 -12.20 -1.92 6.93
CA LEU A 94 -11.74 -2.16 8.29
C LEU A 94 -12.91 -2.17 9.29
N ILE A 95 -13.91 -1.32 9.07
CA ILE A 95 -15.14 -1.26 9.88
C ILE A 95 -16.12 -2.38 9.49
N ASP A 96 -16.31 -2.64 8.21
CA ASP A 96 -17.27 -3.65 7.70
C ASP A 96 -16.95 -5.06 8.22
N ARG A 97 -15.67 -5.45 8.16
CA ARG A 97 -15.24 -6.82 8.41
C ARG A 97 -15.59 -7.35 9.80
N PRO A 98 -15.35 -6.65 10.93
CA PRO A 98 -15.69 -7.15 12.25
C PRO A 98 -17.18 -7.05 12.60
N ILE A 99 -17.94 -6.15 11.97
CA ILE A 99 -19.37 -6.00 12.29
C ILE A 99 -20.26 -6.96 11.49
N ARG A 100 -19.89 -7.28 10.26
CA ARG A 100 -20.68 -8.12 9.35
C ARG A 100 -21.03 -9.49 9.92
N PRO A 101 -20.12 -10.27 10.51
CA PRO A 101 -20.43 -11.60 11.07
C PRO A 101 -21.33 -11.57 12.31
N LEU A 102 -21.58 -10.40 12.89
CA LEU A 102 -22.41 -10.24 14.08
C LEU A 102 -23.88 -9.92 13.77
N PHE A 103 -24.27 -9.93 12.51
CA PHE A 103 -25.68 -9.95 12.16
C PHE A 103 -26.18 -11.40 12.09
N PRO A 104 -27.41 -11.66 12.55
CA PRO A 104 -27.93 -13.02 12.56
C PRO A 104 -28.07 -13.59 11.14
N GLU A 105 -27.87 -14.90 11.03
CA GLU A 105 -28.06 -15.59 9.76
C GLU A 105 -29.50 -15.38 9.23
N GLY A 106 -29.62 -15.15 7.93
CA GLY A 106 -30.90 -14.85 7.29
C GLY A 106 -31.34 -13.38 7.38
N TYR A 107 -30.65 -12.52 8.10
CA TYR A 107 -30.93 -11.08 8.07
C TYR A 107 -30.51 -10.46 6.73
N LYS A 108 -31.48 -9.94 5.96
CA LYS A 108 -31.28 -9.48 4.59
C LYS A 108 -31.75 -8.03 4.35
N ASN A 109 -32.07 -7.28 5.40
CA ASN A 109 -32.52 -5.90 5.27
C ASN A 109 -31.35 -4.99 4.89
N ASP A 110 -31.54 -4.18 3.86
CA ASP A 110 -30.55 -3.21 3.40
C ASP A 110 -30.12 -2.30 4.54
N THR A 111 -28.85 -2.37 4.91
CA THR A 111 -28.30 -1.67 6.07
C THR A 111 -27.10 -0.82 5.67
N GLN A 112 -27.14 0.45 6.04
CA GLN A 112 -26.08 1.40 5.77
C GLN A 112 -25.51 1.99 7.03
N VAL A 113 -24.19 1.92 7.15
CA VAL A 113 -23.40 2.58 8.19
C VAL A 113 -22.56 3.67 7.54
N VAL A 114 -22.71 4.90 8.02
CA VAL A 114 -21.92 6.03 7.53
C VAL A 114 -21.15 6.62 8.70
N VAL A 115 -19.83 6.69 8.56
CA VAL A 115 -18.95 7.32 9.55
C VAL A 115 -18.22 8.48 8.91
N THR A 116 -18.32 9.64 9.51
CA THR A 116 -17.73 10.87 9.01
C THR A 116 -16.78 11.45 10.04
N VAL A 117 -15.54 11.69 9.65
CA VAL A 117 -14.58 12.43 10.46
C VAL A 117 -14.94 13.91 10.40
N ILE A 118 -15.35 14.49 11.53
CA ILE A 118 -15.85 15.87 11.62
C ILE A 118 -14.88 16.82 12.33
N GLN A 119 -13.90 16.28 13.07
CA GLN A 119 -12.80 17.01 13.68
C GLN A 119 -11.59 16.10 13.81
N HIS A 120 -10.39 16.62 13.58
CA HIS A 120 -9.13 15.87 13.66
C HIS A 120 -8.06 16.73 14.35
N ASP A 121 -7.48 16.21 15.44
CA ASP A 121 -6.44 16.88 16.22
C ASP A 121 -5.02 16.71 15.64
N LEU A 122 -4.86 15.93 14.56
CA LEU A 122 -3.59 15.56 13.91
C LEU A 122 -2.68 14.66 14.78
N GLU A 123 -3.18 14.15 15.88
CA GLU A 123 -2.46 13.27 16.82
C GLU A 123 -3.09 11.88 16.91
N ASN A 124 -4.44 11.82 16.92
CA ASN A 124 -5.19 10.57 17.07
C ASN A 124 -5.75 10.08 15.74
N ASN A 125 -5.37 8.88 15.31
CA ASN A 125 -5.90 8.29 14.09
C ASN A 125 -7.41 8.03 14.21
N PRO A 126 -8.25 8.52 13.28
CA PRO A 126 -9.69 8.39 13.38
C PRO A 126 -10.25 7.01 13.01
N ASP A 127 -9.47 6.09 12.45
CA ASP A 127 -9.95 4.82 11.92
C ASP A 127 -10.49 3.87 13.00
N VAL A 128 -9.75 3.64 14.07
CA VAL A 128 -10.19 2.82 15.22
C VAL A 128 -11.37 3.48 15.94
N LEU A 129 -11.31 4.81 16.14
CA LEU A 129 -12.42 5.57 16.71
C LEU A 129 -13.70 5.42 15.87
N SER A 130 -13.55 5.40 14.54
CA SER A 130 -14.66 5.19 13.60
C SER A 130 -15.30 3.81 13.73
N MET A 131 -14.49 2.79 13.98
CA MET A 131 -14.99 1.44 14.26
C MET A 131 -15.77 1.38 15.57
N VAL A 132 -15.26 2.00 16.63
CA VAL A 132 -15.93 2.12 17.93
C VAL A 132 -17.25 2.87 17.79
N ALA A 133 -17.26 3.98 17.09
CA ALA A 133 -18.47 4.78 16.84
C ALA A 133 -19.53 4.00 16.04
N ALA A 134 -19.13 3.27 15.00
CA ALA A 134 -20.02 2.42 14.21
C ALA A 134 -20.63 1.31 15.06
N SER A 135 -19.82 0.64 15.89
CA SER A 135 -20.28 -0.37 16.85
C SER A 135 -21.29 0.19 17.85
N ALA A 136 -21.01 1.34 18.43
CA ALA A 136 -21.91 2.02 19.34
C ALA A 136 -23.23 2.38 18.65
N ALA A 137 -23.19 2.97 17.45
CA ALA A 137 -24.39 3.34 16.71
C ALA A 137 -25.26 2.12 16.35
N LEU A 138 -24.64 1.01 15.95
CA LEU A 138 -25.34 -0.27 15.70
C LEU A 138 -25.99 -0.80 16.98
N THR A 139 -25.28 -0.81 18.11
CA THR A 139 -25.77 -1.30 19.39
C THR A 139 -26.98 -0.47 19.88
N LEU A 140 -27.00 0.84 19.62
CA LEU A 140 -28.11 1.73 19.99
C LEU A 140 -29.30 1.67 19.02
N SER A 141 -29.12 1.18 17.80
CA SER A 141 -30.07 1.34 16.70
C SER A 141 -31.34 0.49 16.81
N GLY A 142 -31.30 -0.57 17.60
CA GLY A 142 -32.35 -1.60 17.64
C GLY A 142 -32.30 -2.59 16.47
N VAL A 143 -31.38 -2.44 15.53
CA VAL A 143 -31.11 -3.43 14.46
C VAL A 143 -30.57 -4.71 15.12
N PRO A 144 -30.91 -5.92 14.63
CA PRO A 144 -30.41 -7.17 15.22
C PRO A 144 -28.91 -7.31 14.98
N PHE A 145 -28.13 -6.83 15.92
CA PHE A 145 -26.67 -6.80 15.93
C PHE A 145 -26.16 -7.41 17.24
N MET A 146 -25.37 -8.48 17.15
CA MET A 146 -24.89 -9.26 18.28
C MET A 146 -23.55 -8.75 18.85
N GLY A 147 -23.29 -7.45 18.68
CA GLY A 147 -22.19 -6.76 19.33
C GLY A 147 -22.48 -6.36 20.78
N PRO A 148 -21.70 -5.41 21.33
CA PRO A 148 -20.79 -4.51 20.60
C PRO A 148 -19.46 -5.12 20.20
N VAL A 149 -18.80 -4.44 19.27
CA VAL A 149 -17.41 -4.66 18.86
C VAL A 149 -16.55 -3.57 19.49
N GLY A 150 -15.42 -3.97 20.06
CA GLY A 150 -14.31 -3.07 20.34
C GLY A 150 -13.22 -3.19 19.29
N GLY A 151 -12.33 -2.21 19.24
CA GLY A 151 -11.17 -2.21 18.38
C GLY A 151 -10.05 -1.38 18.96
N ALA A 152 -8.82 -1.71 18.63
CA ALA A 152 -7.63 -0.97 19.04
C ALA A 152 -6.52 -1.08 18.01
N ARG A 153 -5.65 -0.09 17.98
CA ARG A 153 -4.37 -0.15 17.29
C ARG A 153 -3.29 -0.55 18.28
N VAL A 154 -2.38 -1.42 17.86
CA VAL A 154 -1.23 -1.85 18.65
C VAL A 154 0.04 -1.54 17.88
N GLY A 155 0.91 -0.74 18.47
CA GLY A 155 2.29 -0.55 18.05
C GLY A 155 3.24 -1.45 18.83
N TYR A 156 4.46 -1.61 18.34
CA TYR A 156 5.55 -2.29 19.04
C TYR A 156 6.79 -1.41 18.94
N ILE A 157 7.11 -0.73 20.05
CA ILE A 157 8.15 0.29 20.13
C ILE A 157 9.14 -0.09 21.22
N ASN A 158 10.42 -0.17 20.90
CA ASN A 158 11.48 -0.54 21.85
C ASN A 158 11.22 -1.85 22.61
N GLY A 159 10.58 -2.82 21.95
CA GLY A 159 10.29 -4.13 22.54
C GLY A 159 9.04 -4.18 23.42
N GLU A 160 8.23 -3.14 23.43
CA GLU A 160 6.99 -3.05 24.21
C GLU A 160 5.78 -2.78 23.34
N TYR A 161 4.63 -3.38 23.70
CA TYR A 161 3.35 -3.09 23.05
C TYR A 161 2.81 -1.74 23.52
N VAL A 162 2.35 -0.93 22.58
CA VAL A 162 1.72 0.36 22.83
C VAL A 162 0.29 0.36 22.30
N LEU A 163 -0.67 0.68 23.16
CA LEU A 163 -2.09 0.76 22.79
C LEU A 163 -2.40 2.14 22.20
N ASN A 164 -2.97 2.15 21.00
CA ASN A 164 -3.35 3.36 20.26
C ASN A 164 -2.24 4.41 20.23
N PRO A 165 -1.05 4.10 19.68
CA PRO A 165 0.03 5.07 19.59
C PRO A 165 -0.43 6.31 18.82
N HIS A 166 0.13 7.47 19.16
CA HIS A 166 -0.07 8.70 18.40
C HIS A 166 0.50 8.57 16.98
N LEU A 167 0.06 9.40 16.06
CA LEU A 167 0.48 9.33 14.65
C LEU A 167 1.99 9.48 14.49
N ASP A 168 2.64 10.36 15.26
CA ASP A 168 4.09 10.56 15.25
C ASP A 168 4.87 9.39 15.87
N GLU A 169 4.32 8.71 16.88
CA GLU A 169 4.92 7.51 17.47
C GLU A 169 4.96 6.32 16.50
N MET A 170 4.09 6.30 15.50
CA MET A 170 4.04 5.22 14.51
C MET A 170 5.30 5.13 13.64
N ASP A 171 6.04 6.21 13.46
CA ASP A 171 7.30 6.22 12.73
C ASP A 171 8.39 5.38 13.42
N GLU A 172 8.35 5.31 14.75
CA GLU A 172 9.26 4.50 15.57
C GLU A 172 8.79 3.06 15.74
N SER A 173 7.53 2.76 15.44
CA SER A 173 6.96 1.43 15.60
C SER A 173 7.43 0.47 14.52
N VAL A 174 7.72 -0.77 14.92
CA VAL A 174 7.99 -1.88 14.01
C VAL A 174 6.73 -2.72 13.73
N LEU A 175 5.59 -2.31 14.28
CA LEU A 175 4.29 -2.93 14.11
C LEU A 175 3.21 -1.86 13.95
N ASP A 176 2.36 -2.02 12.96
CA ASP A 176 1.06 -1.36 12.84
C ASP A 176 -0.01 -2.44 12.76
N LEU A 177 -0.71 -2.69 13.86
CA LEU A 177 -1.71 -3.74 13.96
C LEU A 177 -3.02 -3.16 14.47
N VAL A 178 -4.10 -3.43 13.73
CA VAL A 178 -5.47 -3.17 14.18
C VAL A 178 -6.14 -4.49 14.49
N VAL A 179 -6.71 -4.59 15.68
CA VAL A 179 -7.50 -5.74 16.13
C VAL A 179 -8.89 -5.29 16.55
N ALA A 180 -9.88 -6.06 16.18
CA ALA A 180 -11.26 -5.86 16.58
C ALA A 180 -11.90 -7.17 17.01
N GLY A 181 -12.87 -7.10 17.92
CA GLY A 181 -13.56 -8.26 18.39
C GLY A 181 -14.67 -7.93 19.38
N THR A 182 -15.28 -8.99 19.89
CA THR A 182 -16.25 -8.94 20.99
C THR A 182 -15.54 -9.03 22.34
N GLN A 183 -16.33 -9.04 23.40
CA GLN A 183 -15.80 -9.28 24.75
C GLN A 183 -15.01 -10.59 24.83
N ASP A 184 -15.47 -11.63 24.18
CA ASP A 184 -14.98 -12.99 24.38
C ASP A 184 -13.93 -13.40 23.33
N ALA A 185 -13.90 -12.77 22.14
CA ALA A 185 -13.09 -13.27 21.06
C ALA A 185 -12.71 -12.21 19.99
N VAL A 186 -11.59 -12.47 19.32
CA VAL A 186 -11.11 -11.69 18.19
C VAL A 186 -11.92 -12.02 16.93
N LEU A 187 -12.29 -11.00 16.15
CA LEU A 187 -13.03 -11.12 14.88
C LEU A 187 -12.22 -10.69 13.67
N MET A 188 -11.34 -9.72 13.84
CA MET A 188 -10.59 -9.15 12.74
C MET A 188 -9.20 -8.70 13.20
N VAL A 189 -8.21 -8.97 12.38
CA VAL A 189 -6.85 -8.43 12.51
C VAL A 189 -6.37 -7.94 11.15
N GLU A 190 -5.67 -6.83 11.17
CA GLU A 190 -4.96 -6.31 10.00
C GLU A 190 -3.66 -5.67 10.44
N SER A 191 -2.54 -6.02 9.79
CA SER A 191 -1.25 -5.51 10.22
C SER A 191 -0.22 -5.36 9.10
N GLU A 192 0.75 -4.49 9.40
CA GLU A 192 2.06 -4.42 8.78
C GLU A 192 3.12 -4.56 9.89
N ALA A 193 4.16 -5.35 9.64
CA ALA A 193 5.21 -5.62 10.62
C ALA A 193 6.59 -5.61 9.94
N LYS A 194 7.59 -5.18 10.67
CA LYS A 194 9.00 -5.22 10.22
C LYS A 194 9.64 -6.55 10.66
N GLU A 195 9.17 -7.65 10.05
CA GLU A 195 9.72 -9.00 10.24
C GLU A 195 9.68 -9.47 11.70
N LEU A 196 8.47 -9.44 12.30
CA LEU A 196 8.25 -9.91 13.67
C LEU A 196 7.90 -11.40 13.71
N ASN A 197 8.29 -12.08 14.79
CA ASN A 197 7.97 -13.50 14.97
C ASN A 197 6.51 -13.71 15.39
N GLU A 198 6.05 -14.94 15.29
CA GLU A 198 4.68 -15.36 15.55
C GLU A 198 4.24 -15.07 16.99
N GLU A 199 5.13 -15.21 17.97
CA GLU A 199 4.86 -14.96 19.39
C GLU A 199 4.57 -13.47 19.65
N ILE A 200 5.37 -12.57 19.07
CA ILE A 200 5.18 -11.12 19.19
C ILE A 200 3.86 -10.72 18.49
N MET A 201 3.58 -11.27 17.32
CA MET A 201 2.34 -10.99 16.58
C MET A 201 1.11 -11.45 17.36
N LEU A 202 1.11 -12.67 17.88
CA LEU A 202 0.02 -13.19 18.72
C LEU A 202 -0.13 -12.37 20.00
N GLY A 203 0.98 -12.04 20.66
CA GLY A 203 0.97 -11.18 21.84
C GLY A 203 0.37 -9.81 21.58
N ALA A 204 0.65 -9.21 20.41
CA ALA A 204 0.06 -7.94 19.99
C ALA A 204 -1.47 -8.03 19.81
N VAL A 205 -1.96 -9.09 19.17
CA VAL A 205 -3.39 -9.34 18.99
C VAL A 205 -4.09 -9.44 20.35
N MET A 206 -3.54 -10.22 21.27
CA MET A 206 -4.11 -10.41 22.61
C MET A 206 -4.00 -9.15 23.48
N PHE A 207 -2.91 -8.40 23.33
CA PHE A 207 -2.76 -7.11 24.01
C PHE A 207 -3.84 -6.12 23.57
N GLY A 208 -4.09 -6.00 22.28
CA GLY A 208 -5.14 -5.15 21.74
C GLY A 208 -6.54 -5.60 22.15
N HIS A 209 -6.81 -6.91 22.11
CA HIS A 209 -8.09 -7.48 22.56
C HIS A 209 -8.41 -7.14 24.03
N ARG A 210 -7.44 -7.29 24.91
CA ARG A 210 -7.57 -6.83 26.31
C ARG A 210 -7.70 -5.32 26.41
N GLY A 211 -6.96 -4.59 25.58
CA GLY A 211 -6.89 -3.13 25.58
C GLY A 211 -8.20 -2.44 25.19
N PHE A 212 -9.06 -3.05 24.40
CA PHE A 212 -10.35 -2.45 24.03
C PHE A 212 -11.55 -2.92 24.89
N GLN A 213 -11.35 -3.80 25.86
CA GLN A 213 -12.47 -4.22 26.74
C GLN A 213 -13.19 -3.06 27.42
N PRO A 214 -12.50 -2.03 27.96
CA PRO A 214 -13.17 -0.86 28.52
C PRO A 214 -14.08 -0.12 27.55
N VAL A 215 -13.76 -0.16 26.24
CA VAL A 215 -14.59 0.45 25.19
C VAL A 215 -15.92 -0.31 25.03
N ILE A 216 -15.87 -1.63 25.03
CA ILE A 216 -17.06 -2.48 25.01
C ILE A 216 -17.97 -2.17 26.20
N ASP A 217 -17.40 -2.09 27.41
CA ASP A 217 -18.13 -1.74 28.62
C ASP A 217 -18.76 -0.35 28.52
N ALA A 218 -18.06 0.63 27.94
CA ALA A 218 -18.59 1.98 27.72
C ALA A 218 -19.77 1.98 26.75
N ILE A 219 -19.70 1.21 25.66
CA ILE A 219 -20.81 1.06 24.71
C ILE A 219 -22.03 0.42 25.38
N ILE A 220 -21.83 -0.63 26.17
CA ILE A 220 -22.90 -1.30 26.92
C ILE A 220 -23.58 -0.32 27.90
N LYS A 221 -22.78 0.45 28.65
CA LYS A 221 -23.33 1.47 29.57
C LYS A 221 -24.16 2.54 28.85
N LEU A 222 -23.72 2.98 27.66
CA LEU A 222 -24.48 3.92 26.85
C LEU A 222 -25.79 3.26 26.34
N ALA A 223 -25.74 1.99 25.95
CA ALA A 223 -26.88 1.25 25.45
C ALA A 223 -27.94 1.04 26.51
N GLU A 224 -27.56 0.80 27.78
CA GLU A 224 -28.50 0.65 28.91
C GLU A 224 -29.45 1.84 29.09
N VAL A 225 -29.00 3.05 28.70
CA VAL A 225 -29.79 4.29 28.89
C VAL A 225 -30.33 4.86 27.60
N ALA A 226 -29.83 4.46 26.44
CA ALA A 226 -30.10 5.13 25.17
C ALA A 226 -30.42 4.18 24.01
N ALA A 227 -30.31 2.87 24.16
CA ALA A 227 -30.64 1.94 23.08
C ALA A 227 -32.13 1.96 22.77
N LYS A 228 -32.47 1.86 21.49
CA LYS A 228 -33.85 1.65 21.05
C LYS A 228 -34.25 0.19 21.28
N GLU A 229 -35.56 -0.03 21.37
CA GLU A 229 -36.11 -1.37 21.44
C GLU A 229 -35.61 -2.24 20.29
N PRO A 230 -35.13 -3.46 20.54
CA PRO A 230 -34.70 -4.38 19.52
C PRO A 230 -35.80 -4.66 18.50
N ARG A 231 -35.47 -4.67 17.23
CA ARG A 231 -36.36 -5.14 16.17
C ARG A 231 -36.56 -6.63 16.28
N GLU A 232 -37.79 -7.08 16.19
CA GLU A 232 -38.09 -8.51 16.09
C GLU A 232 -37.50 -9.07 14.80
N PHE A 233 -36.72 -10.11 14.92
CA PHE A 233 -36.19 -10.89 13.81
C PHE A 233 -36.18 -12.37 14.25
N GLU A 234 -36.95 -13.16 13.55
CA GLU A 234 -36.94 -14.61 13.71
C GLU A 234 -36.29 -15.24 12.48
N PRO A 235 -35.17 -15.96 12.63
CA PRO A 235 -34.59 -16.74 11.53
C PRO A 235 -35.60 -17.76 11.02
N GLU A 236 -35.69 -17.93 9.71
CA GLU A 236 -36.50 -18.98 9.12
C GLU A 236 -35.97 -20.37 9.52
N ASP A 237 -36.88 -21.26 9.93
CA ASP A 237 -36.54 -22.64 10.31
C ASP A 237 -36.64 -23.57 9.11
N PHE A 238 -35.50 -24.00 8.58
CA PHE A 238 -35.39 -24.93 7.47
C PHE A 238 -35.09 -26.38 7.90
N SER A 239 -35.20 -26.71 9.19
CA SER A 239 -34.85 -28.01 9.73
C SER A 239 -35.62 -29.15 9.08
N ALA A 240 -36.90 -28.95 8.77
CA ALA A 240 -37.75 -29.95 8.09
C ALA A 240 -37.28 -30.17 6.61
N LEU A 241 -36.98 -29.07 5.90
CA LEU A 241 -36.47 -29.16 4.53
C LEU A 241 -35.06 -29.80 4.51
N GLU A 242 -34.21 -29.47 5.47
CA GLU A 242 -32.88 -30.07 5.61
C GLU A 242 -32.97 -31.57 5.85
N ALA A 243 -33.86 -32.03 6.72
CA ALA A 243 -34.06 -33.47 6.99
C ALA A 243 -34.56 -34.24 5.74
N GLU A 244 -35.53 -33.69 5.01
CA GLU A 244 -36.02 -34.26 3.76
C GLU A 244 -34.91 -34.31 2.68
N MET A 245 -34.16 -33.24 2.55
CA MET A 245 -33.07 -33.13 1.57
C MET A 245 -31.89 -34.06 1.91
N LEU A 246 -31.56 -34.21 3.19
CA LEU A 246 -30.54 -35.14 3.66
C LEU A 246 -30.87 -36.58 3.27
N GLY A 247 -32.12 -37.01 3.49
CA GLY A 247 -32.57 -38.35 3.05
C GLY A 247 -32.50 -38.56 1.53
N LEU A 248 -32.63 -37.51 0.74
CA LEU A 248 -32.63 -37.59 -0.73
C LEU A 248 -31.21 -37.53 -1.32
N ALA A 249 -30.30 -36.74 -0.75
CA ALA A 249 -29.08 -36.29 -1.41
C ALA A 249 -27.77 -36.64 -0.70
N GLU A 250 -27.79 -37.00 0.60
CA GLU A 250 -26.56 -37.15 1.40
C GLU A 250 -25.57 -38.16 0.80
N ALA A 251 -26.04 -39.34 0.45
CA ALA A 251 -25.14 -40.38 -0.08
C ALA A 251 -24.44 -39.96 -1.37
N GLU A 252 -25.20 -39.39 -2.30
CA GLU A 252 -24.67 -38.94 -3.59
C GLU A 252 -23.73 -37.74 -3.43
N LEU A 253 -24.02 -36.82 -2.50
CA LEU A 253 -23.12 -35.70 -2.19
C LEU A 253 -21.82 -36.17 -1.54
N ARG A 254 -21.86 -37.12 -0.62
CA ARG A 254 -20.66 -37.73 -0.03
C ARG A 254 -19.80 -38.41 -1.09
N ASP A 255 -20.40 -39.07 -2.05
CA ASP A 255 -19.66 -39.67 -3.16
C ASP A 255 -19.11 -38.65 -4.13
N ALA A 256 -19.82 -37.56 -4.41
CA ALA A 256 -19.36 -36.48 -5.23
C ALA A 256 -18.13 -35.77 -4.59
N TYR A 257 -18.10 -35.58 -3.26
CA TYR A 257 -16.98 -34.98 -2.55
C TYR A 257 -15.76 -35.92 -2.35
N LYS A 258 -15.83 -37.18 -2.77
CA LYS A 258 -14.65 -38.06 -2.89
C LYS A 258 -13.88 -37.83 -4.20
N ILE A 259 -14.48 -37.12 -5.16
CA ILE A 259 -13.84 -36.80 -6.44
C ILE A 259 -12.87 -35.62 -6.21
N THR A 260 -11.57 -35.85 -6.37
CA THR A 260 -10.52 -34.89 -6.13
C THR A 260 -10.36 -33.86 -7.26
N GLU A 261 -10.65 -34.25 -8.51
CA GLU A 261 -10.59 -33.35 -9.66
C GLU A 261 -11.77 -32.38 -9.65
N LYS A 262 -11.49 -31.08 -9.77
CA LYS A 262 -12.44 -29.97 -9.56
C LYS A 262 -13.65 -30.02 -10.49
N ALA A 263 -13.43 -30.14 -11.82
CA ALA A 263 -14.49 -30.08 -12.80
C ALA A 263 -15.41 -31.30 -12.68
N ALA A 264 -14.87 -32.50 -12.48
CA ALA A 264 -15.63 -33.72 -12.27
C ALA A 264 -16.44 -33.66 -10.97
N ARG A 265 -15.86 -33.13 -9.90
CA ARG A 265 -16.54 -32.89 -8.59
C ARG A 265 -17.70 -31.93 -8.76
N TYR A 266 -17.51 -30.81 -9.42
CA TYR A 266 -18.57 -29.81 -9.64
C TYR A 266 -19.71 -30.41 -10.49
N ASN A 267 -19.41 -31.12 -11.57
CA ASN A 267 -20.42 -31.78 -12.39
C ASN A 267 -21.24 -32.77 -11.57
N ALA A 268 -20.58 -33.53 -10.68
CA ALA A 268 -21.28 -34.49 -9.82
C ALA A 268 -22.17 -33.77 -8.78
N VAL A 269 -21.69 -32.72 -8.16
CA VAL A 269 -22.47 -31.91 -7.21
C VAL A 269 -23.64 -31.22 -7.90
N ASP A 270 -23.44 -30.66 -9.09
CA ASP A 270 -24.50 -30.01 -9.86
C ASP A 270 -25.59 -31.01 -10.31
N ALA A 271 -25.22 -32.24 -10.63
CA ALA A 271 -26.20 -33.30 -10.92
C ALA A 271 -27.07 -33.59 -9.70
N VAL A 272 -26.50 -33.70 -8.51
CA VAL A 272 -27.27 -33.86 -7.25
C VAL A 272 -28.16 -32.66 -6.98
N LYS A 273 -27.63 -31.44 -7.18
CA LYS A 273 -28.40 -30.20 -7.02
C LYS A 273 -29.59 -30.13 -7.95
N ALA A 274 -29.42 -30.55 -9.22
CA ALA A 274 -30.51 -30.60 -10.19
C ALA A 274 -31.58 -31.61 -9.77
N LYS A 275 -31.21 -32.79 -9.27
CA LYS A 275 -32.11 -33.80 -8.72
C LYS A 275 -32.92 -33.26 -7.54
N VAL A 276 -32.25 -32.62 -6.60
CA VAL A 276 -32.90 -31.98 -5.43
C VAL A 276 -33.90 -30.92 -5.88
N LYS A 277 -33.48 -30.04 -6.80
CA LYS A 277 -34.34 -28.99 -7.33
C LYS A 277 -35.59 -29.57 -8.03
N ALA A 278 -35.43 -30.59 -8.84
CA ALA A 278 -36.55 -31.24 -9.52
C ALA A 278 -37.53 -31.92 -8.55
N HIS A 279 -37.03 -32.44 -7.41
CA HIS A 279 -37.88 -33.06 -6.39
C HIS A 279 -38.75 -32.04 -5.66
N PHE A 280 -38.17 -30.91 -5.25
CA PHE A 280 -38.87 -29.90 -4.44
C PHE A 280 -39.61 -28.82 -5.26
N LEU A 281 -39.29 -28.69 -6.55
CA LEU A 281 -39.93 -27.77 -7.50
C LEU A 281 -40.47 -28.56 -8.70
N PRO A 282 -41.51 -29.39 -8.53
CA PRO A 282 -42.08 -30.13 -9.63
C PRO A 282 -42.72 -29.23 -10.68
N GLU A 283 -42.58 -29.55 -11.95
CA GLU A 283 -43.19 -28.81 -13.08
C GLU A 283 -44.72 -28.75 -12.98
N ASP A 284 -45.32 -29.87 -12.51
CA ASP A 284 -46.76 -30.02 -12.34
C ASP A 284 -47.09 -30.19 -10.83
N GLY A 285 -47.31 -29.09 -10.12
CA GLY A 285 -47.69 -29.11 -8.70
C GLY A 285 -47.41 -27.84 -7.96
N GLU A 286 -47.98 -27.72 -6.73
CA GLU A 286 -47.62 -26.63 -5.81
C GLU A 286 -46.30 -26.93 -5.12
N ALA A 287 -45.32 -26.06 -5.30
CA ALA A 287 -44.06 -26.11 -4.58
C ALA A 287 -44.26 -25.72 -3.11
N LYS A 288 -43.83 -26.59 -2.19
CA LYS A 288 -43.87 -26.33 -0.73
C LYS A 288 -42.81 -25.31 -0.32
N TYR A 289 -41.71 -25.19 -1.06
CA TYR A 289 -40.56 -24.35 -0.77
C TYR A 289 -40.20 -23.52 -2.00
N THR A 290 -39.57 -22.36 -1.80
CA THR A 290 -39.05 -21.51 -2.86
C THR A 290 -37.71 -22.05 -3.39
N ALA A 291 -37.30 -21.59 -4.57
CA ALA A 291 -35.99 -21.94 -5.12
C ALA A 291 -34.83 -21.41 -4.27
N GLU A 292 -35.01 -20.25 -3.65
CA GLU A 292 -34.05 -19.66 -2.74
C GLU A 292 -33.86 -20.49 -1.46
N GLU A 293 -34.94 -20.94 -0.82
CA GLU A 293 -34.92 -21.80 0.38
C GLU A 293 -34.22 -23.13 0.08
N ILE A 294 -34.54 -23.75 -1.04
CA ILE A 294 -33.92 -25.02 -1.49
C ILE A 294 -32.42 -24.80 -1.75
N GLY A 295 -32.06 -23.72 -2.42
CA GLY A 295 -30.65 -23.37 -2.71
C GLY A 295 -29.83 -23.12 -1.44
N ALA A 296 -30.36 -22.37 -0.50
CA ALA A 296 -29.69 -22.06 0.79
C ALA A 296 -29.53 -23.34 1.63
N THR A 297 -30.57 -24.15 1.74
CA THR A 297 -30.53 -25.42 2.49
C THR A 297 -29.57 -26.43 1.86
N PHE A 298 -29.53 -26.51 0.53
CA PHE A 298 -28.58 -27.38 -0.19
C PHE A 298 -27.12 -26.94 0.10
N LYS A 299 -26.84 -25.64 0.07
CA LYS A 299 -25.52 -25.08 0.40
C LYS A 299 -25.12 -25.40 1.85
N HIS A 300 -26.06 -25.30 2.79
CA HIS A 300 -25.84 -25.66 4.19
C HIS A 300 -25.50 -27.16 4.33
N LEU A 301 -26.22 -28.03 3.63
CA LEU A 301 -25.94 -29.47 3.60
C LEU A 301 -24.56 -29.80 3.02
N GLN A 302 -24.17 -29.13 1.93
CA GLN A 302 -22.82 -29.24 1.36
C GLN A 302 -21.76 -28.88 2.39
N ALA A 303 -21.93 -27.72 3.05
CA ALA A 303 -21.00 -27.26 4.08
C ALA A 303 -20.86 -28.29 5.21
N LYS A 304 -21.96 -28.79 5.71
CA LYS A 304 -21.99 -29.81 6.77
C LYS A 304 -21.23 -31.08 6.38
N ILE A 305 -21.47 -31.60 5.19
CA ILE A 305 -20.79 -32.81 4.70
C ILE A 305 -19.28 -32.59 4.57
N VAL A 306 -18.86 -31.51 3.94
CA VAL A 306 -17.44 -31.21 3.72
C VAL A 306 -16.71 -30.96 5.04
N ARG A 307 -17.29 -30.13 5.93
CA ARG A 307 -16.70 -29.75 7.23
C ARG A 307 -16.47 -30.99 8.12
N TRP A 308 -17.48 -31.81 8.29
CA TRP A 308 -17.38 -33.03 9.10
C TRP A 308 -16.43 -34.05 8.48
N ASN A 309 -16.41 -34.19 7.14
CA ASN A 309 -15.45 -35.07 6.47
C ASN A 309 -13.99 -34.65 6.77
N ILE A 310 -13.69 -33.35 6.71
CA ILE A 310 -12.35 -32.84 7.02
C ILE A 310 -11.98 -33.09 8.50
N LEU A 311 -12.90 -32.84 9.42
CA LEU A 311 -12.67 -33.08 10.85
C LEU A 311 -12.45 -34.57 11.19
N ASP A 312 -13.17 -35.46 10.52
CA ASP A 312 -13.12 -36.90 10.78
C ASP A 312 -11.95 -37.58 10.10
N THR A 313 -11.68 -37.26 8.85
CA THR A 313 -10.67 -37.96 8.03
C THR A 313 -9.32 -37.25 7.93
N LYS A 314 -9.27 -35.96 8.26
CA LYS A 314 -8.12 -35.08 8.00
C LYS A 314 -7.74 -35.01 6.51
N SER A 315 -8.65 -35.36 5.62
CA SER A 315 -8.51 -35.27 4.17
C SER A 315 -9.42 -34.19 3.61
N ARG A 316 -8.88 -33.37 2.73
CA ARG A 316 -9.56 -32.23 2.10
C ARG A 316 -10.24 -32.65 0.80
N ILE A 317 -11.07 -31.79 0.22
CA ILE A 317 -11.85 -32.07 -0.99
C ILE A 317 -10.99 -32.34 -2.24
N ASP A 318 -9.74 -31.87 -2.26
CA ASP A 318 -8.77 -32.14 -3.32
C ASP A 318 -7.79 -33.28 -2.98
N GLY A 319 -8.01 -33.97 -1.88
CA GLY A 319 -7.20 -35.12 -1.43
C GLY A 319 -5.97 -34.78 -0.63
N ARG A 320 -5.67 -33.48 -0.43
CA ARG A 320 -4.54 -33.08 0.43
C ARG A 320 -4.85 -33.32 1.91
N ASP A 321 -3.80 -33.41 2.73
CA ASP A 321 -3.90 -33.28 4.18
C ASP A 321 -4.13 -31.81 4.59
N LEU A 322 -4.13 -31.52 5.90
CA LEU A 322 -4.42 -30.20 6.41
C LEU A 322 -3.31 -29.17 6.15
N SER A 323 -2.06 -29.62 5.97
CA SER A 323 -0.86 -28.76 5.94
C SER A 323 -0.18 -28.65 4.57
N THR A 324 -0.51 -29.53 3.64
CA THR A 324 0.11 -29.54 2.31
C THR A 324 -0.33 -28.36 1.45
N VAL A 325 0.66 -27.61 0.94
CA VAL A 325 0.49 -26.54 -0.04
C VAL A 325 0.39 -27.15 -1.45
N ARG A 326 -0.47 -26.61 -2.30
CA ARG A 326 -0.59 -27.01 -3.71
C ARG A 326 0.75 -26.83 -4.45
N PRO A 327 0.98 -27.58 -5.55
CA PRO A 327 2.19 -27.43 -6.36
C PRO A 327 2.36 -26.00 -6.84
N ILE A 328 3.61 -25.50 -6.77
CA ILE A 328 3.98 -24.15 -7.18
C ILE A 328 4.92 -24.21 -8.38
N ILE A 329 4.65 -23.37 -9.38
CA ILE A 329 5.53 -23.11 -10.51
C ILE A 329 5.73 -21.59 -10.58
N SER A 330 6.98 -21.17 -10.55
CA SER A 330 7.36 -19.76 -10.64
C SER A 330 8.29 -19.54 -11.82
N GLU A 331 8.07 -18.47 -12.57
CA GLU A 331 8.91 -18.04 -13.69
C GLU A 331 9.21 -16.55 -13.53
N VAL A 332 10.44 -16.14 -13.86
CA VAL A 332 10.84 -14.71 -13.91
C VAL A 332 11.30 -14.35 -15.31
N GLY A 333 11.23 -13.04 -15.65
CA GLY A 333 11.56 -12.58 -16.98
C GLY A 333 10.54 -12.96 -18.05
N LEU A 334 9.28 -13.21 -17.65
CA LEU A 334 8.19 -13.59 -18.56
C LEU A 334 7.96 -12.59 -19.69
N LEU A 335 8.10 -11.30 -19.40
CA LEU A 335 7.89 -10.20 -20.34
C LEU A 335 9.22 -9.47 -20.61
N PRO A 336 9.93 -9.79 -21.72
CA PRO A 336 11.31 -9.35 -21.92
C PRO A 336 11.51 -7.82 -22.00
N ARG A 337 10.48 -7.06 -22.35
CA ARG A 337 10.58 -5.59 -22.48
C ARG A 337 10.17 -4.83 -21.22
N THR A 338 9.65 -5.51 -20.21
CA THR A 338 9.34 -4.89 -18.91
C THR A 338 10.60 -4.79 -18.05
N HIS A 339 10.56 -3.99 -16.99
CA HIS A 339 11.73 -3.83 -16.14
C HIS A 339 11.95 -5.04 -15.22
N GLY A 340 10.89 -5.73 -14.85
CA GLY A 340 10.90 -7.03 -14.19
C GLY A 340 9.51 -7.66 -14.27
N SER A 341 9.44 -8.98 -14.36
CA SER A 341 8.17 -9.69 -14.45
C SER A 341 8.27 -11.09 -13.90
N ALA A 342 7.15 -11.59 -13.36
CA ALA A 342 7.03 -12.94 -12.86
C ALA A 342 5.67 -13.55 -13.22
N LEU A 343 5.66 -14.85 -13.41
CA LEU A 343 4.46 -15.67 -13.39
C LEU A 343 4.53 -16.54 -12.14
N PHE A 344 3.56 -16.41 -11.27
CA PHE A 344 3.41 -17.26 -10.08
C PHE A 344 2.15 -18.08 -10.22
N THR A 345 2.31 -19.39 -10.13
CA THR A 345 1.20 -20.35 -10.22
C THR A 345 1.23 -21.27 -9.00
N ARG A 346 0.12 -21.34 -8.27
CA ARG A 346 -0.08 -22.26 -7.15
C ARG A 346 -1.38 -23.04 -7.39
N GLY A 347 -1.24 -24.29 -7.83
CA GLY A 347 -2.39 -25.06 -8.29
C GLY A 347 -3.17 -24.32 -9.36
N GLU A 348 -4.42 -24.01 -9.09
CA GLU A 348 -5.35 -23.28 -9.97
C GLU A 348 -5.47 -21.79 -9.64
N THR A 349 -4.42 -21.20 -9.09
CA THR A 349 -4.32 -19.74 -8.84
C THR A 349 -3.05 -19.21 -9.48
N GLN A 350 -3.18 -18.21 -10.36
CA GLN A 350 -2.09 -17.69 -11.16
C GLN A 350 -2.12 -16.17 -11.23
N ALA A 351 -0.96 -15.55 -11.15
CA ALA A 351 -0.77 -14.11 -11.28
C ALA A 351 0.41 -13.80 -12.21
N ILE A 352 0.20 -12.91 -13.17
CA ILE A 352 1.27 -12.21 -13.89
C ILE A 352 1.55 -10.93 -13.11
N VAL A 353 2.77 -10.77 -12.64
CA VAL A 353 3.17 -9.61 -11.85
C VAL A 353 4.29 -8.87 -12.55
N VAL A 354 4.12 -7.56 -12.75
CA VAL A 354 5.04 -6.71 -13.50
C VAL A 354 5.53 -5.57 -12.63
N ALA A 355 6.84 -5.43 -12.53
CA ALA A 355 7.50 -4.33 -11.84
C ALA A 355 8.01 -3.30 -12.86
N THR A 356 7.70 -2.03 -12.60
CA THR A 356 8.17 -0.88 -13.37
C THR A 356 8.94 0.06 -12.46
N LEU A 357 10.14 0.44 -12.89
CA LEU A 357 10.98 1.40 -12.21
C LEU A 357 10.76 2.78 -12.82
N GLY A 358 10.44 3.74 -11.99
CA GLY A 358 10.24 5.14 -12.35
C GLY A 358 11.21 6.08 -11.63
N THR A 359 11.02 7.36 -11.81
CA THR A 359 11.81 8.43 -11.19
C THR A 359 11.02 9.11 -10.08
N GLY A 360 11.60 10.08 -9.40
CA GLY A 360 10.90 10.90 -8.41
C GLY A 360 9.71 11.69 -8.96
N GLU A 361 9.65 11.94 -10.27
CA GLU A 361 8.49 12.57 -10.91
C GLU A 361 7.27 11.64 -10.99
N ASP A 362 7.50 10.32 -10.92
CA ASP A 362 6.46 9.30 -11.00
C ASP A 362 5.85 8.96 -9.63
N GLU A 363 6.35 9.58 -8.54
CA GLU A 363 5.80 9.41 -7.20
C GLU A 363 4.35 9.90 -7.13
N GLN A 364 3.51 9.15 -6.41
CA GLN A 364 2.13 9.54 -6.19
C GLN A 364 2.04 10.62 -5.11
N TYR A 365 1.39 11.73 -5.40
CA TYR A 365 1.01 12.73 -4.39
C TYR A 365 -0.26 12.27 -3.69
N VAL A 366 -0.19 12.14 -2.37
CA VAL A 366 -1.33 11.79 -1.52
C VAL A 366 -1.70 12.99 -0.65
N ASP A 367 -2.91 13.51 -0.83
CA ASP A 367 -3.47 14.57 0.02
C ASP A 367 -4.32 13.93 1.12
N SER A 368 -3.80 13.92 2.34
CA SER A 368 -4.45 13.34 3.51
C SER A 368 -4.87 14.44 4.52
N LEU A 369 -5.63 14.08 5.54
CA LEU A 369 -5.99 15.00 6.62
C LEU A 369 -4.76 15.55 7.33
N THR A 370 -3.73 14.73 7.52
CA THR A 370 -2.48 15.08 8.21
C THR A 370 -1.49 15.86 7.36
N GLY A 371 -1.70 15.94 6.05
CA GLY A 371 -0.83 16.66 5.14
C GLY A 371 -0.68 15.98 3.79
N MET A 372 0.11 16.61 2.92
CA MET A 372 0.50 16.05 1.64
C MET A 372 1.79 15.28 1.79
N TYR A 373 1.84 14.05 1.29
CA TYR A 373 3.06 13.25 1.21
C TYR A 373 3.17 12.58 -0.15
N LYS A 374 4.35 12.06 -0.45
CA LYS A 374 4.63 11.31 -1.66
C LYS A 374 4.79 9.83 -1.37
N GLU A 375 4.15 9.00 -2.17
CA GLU A 375 4.29 7.55 -2.12
C GLU A 375 5.14 7.08 -3.31
N ARG A 376 6.24 6.37 -3.02
CA ARG A 376 7.17 5.86 -4.03
C ARG A 376 6.98 4.39 -4.38
N PHE A 377 6.26 3.63 -3.56
CA PHE A 377 5.93 2.24 -3.83
C PHE A 377 4.44 2.10 -4.08
N LEU A 378 4.08 1.74 -5.29
CA LEU A 378 2.72 1.60 -5.77
C LEU A 378 2.48 0.13 -6.12
N LEU A 379 1.43 -0.49 -5.57
CA LEU A 379 1.02 -1.83 -5.92
C LEU A 379 -0.46 -1.87 -6.27
N HIS A 380 -0.75 -2.30 -7.51
CA HIS A 380 -2.10 -2.39 -8.03
C HIS A 380 -2.45 -3.85 -8.34
N TYR A 381 -3.62 -4.24 -7.90
CA TYR A 381 -4.15 -5.59 -8.05
C TYR A 381 -5.39 -5.56 -8.93
N ASN A 382 -5.40 -6.38 -9.97
CA ASN A 382 -6.52 -6.51 -10.91
C ASN A 382 -7.07 -7.94 -10.89
N PHE A 383 -8.39 -8.03 -10.75
CA PHE A 383 -9.11 -9.30 -10.71
C PHE A 383 -10.19 -9.34 -11.81
N PRO A 384 -9.81 -9.61 -13.07
CA PRO A 384 -10.78 -9.63 -14.16
C PRO A 384 -11.69 -10.88 -14.07
N PRO A 385 -12.94 -10.79 -14.58
CA PRO A 385 -13.91 -11.90 -14.49
C PRO A 385 -13.44 -13.21 -15.09
N TYR A 386 -12.63 -13.17 -16.14
CA TYR A 386 -12.10 -14.38 -16.78
C TYR A 386 -11.22 -15.23 -15.84
N SER A 387 -10.67 -14.65 -14.77
CA SER A 387 -9.84 -15.37 -13.80
C SER A 387 -10.61 -16.46 -13.05
N VAL A 388 -11.93 -16.37 -13.01
CA VAL A 388 -12.83 -17.37 -12.47
C VAL A 388 -13.74 -18.02 -13.54
N GLY A 389 -13.44 -17.78 -14.82
CA GLY A 389 -14.19 -18.33 -15.93
C GLY A 389 -15.55 -17.67 -16.19
N GLU A 390 -15.74 -16.44 -15.73
CA GLU A 390 -16.99 -15.70 -15.83
C GLU A 390 -16.89 -14.53 -16.80
N THR A 391 -18.04 -14.06 -17.27
CA THR A 391 -18.20 -12.77 -17.93
C THR A 391 -18.63 -11.73 -16.90
N GLY A 392 -18.16 -10.50 -17.02
CA GLY A 392 -18.51 -9.44 -16.09
C GLY A 392 -18.13 -8.06 -16.59
N ARG A 393 -18.54 -7.05 -15.83
CA ARG A 393 -18.24 -5.67 -16.15
C ARG A 393 -16.77 -5.37 -15.90
N MET A 394 -16.09 -4.84 -16.90
CA MET A 394 -14.76 -4.24 -16.76
C MET A 394 -14.91 -2.76 -16.43
N GLY A 395 -14.22 -2.31 -15.38
CA GLY A 395 -14.33 -0.93 -14.93
C GLY A 395 -13.21 -0.54 -13.96
N SER A 396 -13.45 0.49 -13.16
CA SER A 396 -12.52 0.89 -12.10
C SER A 396 -12.42 -0.18 -11.02
N PRO A 397 -11.26 -0.32 -10.35
CA PRO A 397 -11.08 -1.27 -9.27
C PRO A 397 -12.14 -1.13 -8.17
N GLY A 398 -12.71 -2.25 -7.75
CA GLY A 398 -13.65 -2.31 -6.65
C GLY A 398 -12.96 -2.25 -5.29
N ARG A 399 -13.75 -2.11 -4.21
CA ARG A 399 -13.23 -2.07 -2.83
C ARG A 399 -12.40 -3.31 -2.47
N ARG A 400 -12.77 -4.49 -2.99
CA ARG A 400 -12.05 -5.75 -2.77
C ARG A 400 -10.68 -5.72 -3.41
N GLU A 401 -10.58 -5.24 -4.64
CA GLU A 401 -9.31 -5.13 -5.38
C GLU A 401 -8.35 -4.16 -4.70
N ILE A 402 -8.85 -3.00 -4.25
CA ILE A 402 -8.07 -2.02 -3.46
C ILE A 402 -7.55 -2.66 -2.16
N GLY A 403 -8.40 -3.40 -1.45
CA GLY A 403 -8.01 -4.08 -0.20
C GLY A 403 -6.94 -5.16 -0.41
N HIS A 404 -7.07 -5.98 -1.48
CA HIS A 404 -6.09 -7.02 -1.81
C HIS A 404 -4.76 -6.43 -2.27
N GLY A 405 -4.79 -5.35 -3.05
CA GLY A 405 -3.58 -4.62 -3.43
C GLY A 405 -2.85 -4.05 -2.21
N LYS A 406 -3.59 -3.45 -1.28
CA LYS A 406 -2.98 -2.88 -0.05
C LYS A 406 -2.40 -3.95 0.88
N LEU A 407 -3.04 -5.11 0.98
CA LEU A 407 -2.49 -6.24 1.73
C LEU A 407 -1.14 -6.69 1.16
N ALA A 408 -1.02 -6.85 -0.14
CA ALA A 408 0.24 -7.19 -0.79
C ALA A 408 1.29 -6.08 -0.65
N TRP A 409 0.87 -4.82 -0.75
CA TRP A 409 1.72 -3.66 -0.52
C TRP A 409 2.33 -3.67 0.89
N ARG A 410 1.53 -3.89 1.94
CA ARG A 410 2.00 -4.01 3.34
C ARG A 410 2.96 -5.18 3.53
N ALA A 411 2.70 -6.30 2.87
CA ALA A 411 3.55 -7.48 2.96
C ALA A 411 4.97 -7.25 2.42
N ILE A 412 5.11 -6.45 1.38
CA ILE A 412 6.38 -6.22 0.67
C ILE A 412 7.14 -5.00 1.20
N ARG A 413 6.42 -3.93 1.56
CA ARG A 413 7.02 -2.64 1.93
C ARG A 413 8.16 -2.72 2.96
N PRO A 414 8.06 -3.53 4.03
CA PRO A 414 9.13 -3.62 5.02
C PRO A 414 10.46 -4.15 4.48
N MET A 415 10.45 -4.84 3.34
CA MET A 415 11.64 -5.44 2.72
C MET A 415 12.23 -4.59 1.59
N LEU A 416 11.60 -3.46 1.26
CA LEU A 416 12.10 -2.56 0.22
C LEU A 416 13.37 -1.82 0.67
N PRO A 417 14.27 -1.51 -0.27
CA PRO A 417 15.44 -0.67 0.01
C PRO A 417 15.01 0.76 0.33
N THR A 418 15.85 1.49 1.06
CA THR A 418 15.64 2.92 1.31
C THR A 418 15.83 3.74 0.02
N PRO A 419 15.30 4.99 -0.04
CA PRO A 419 15.51 5.88 -1.19
C PRO A 419 16.99 6.14 -1.51
N GLU A 420 17.85 6.15 -0.50
CA GLU A 420 19.28 6.35 -0.65
C GLU A 420 19.97 5.13 -1.28
N GLN A 421 19.51 3.92 -0.94
CA GLN A 421 20.02 2.67 -1.48
C GLN A 421 19.53 2.43 -2.91
N PHE A 422 18.28 2.78 -3.20
CA PHE A 422 17.65 2.54 -4.50
C PHE A 422 16.66 3.66 -4.84
N PRO A 423 17.11 4.71 -5.55
CA PRO A 423 16.37 5.97 -5.72
C PRO A 423 15.27 5.91 -6.79
N TYR A 424 14.55 4.81 -6.89
CA TYR A 424 13.49 4.61 -7.88
C TYR A 424 12.12 4.68 -7.24
N THR A 425 11.15 5.17 -7.99
CA THR A 425 9.74 4.93 -7.77
C THR A 425 9.41 3.55 -8.30
N LEU A 426 8.75 2.73 -7.50
CA LEU A 426 8.41 1.35 -7.82
C LEU A 426 6.91 1.24 -8.06
N ARG A 427 6.51 0.80 -9.24
CA ARG A 427 5.13 0.43 -9.51
C ARG A 427 5.05 -1.05 -9.84
N VAL A 428 4.27 -1.79 -9.07
CA VAL A 428 3.96 -3.19 -9.32
C VAL A 428 2.49 -3.33 -9.71
N VAL A 429 2.22 -4.09 -10.75
CA VAL A 429 0.86 -4.46 -11.17
C VAL A 429 0.74 -5.96 -11.16
N SER A 430 -0.26 -6.47 -10.46
CA SER A 430 -0.61 -7.89 -10.44
C SER A 430 -1.88 -8.12 -11.21
N GLU A 431 -1.80 -8.88 -12.30
CA GLU A 431 -2.91 -9.34 -13.10
C GLU A 431 -3.25 -10.78 -12.71
N ILE A 432 -4.40 -10.99 -12.09
CA ILE A 432 -4.87 -12.33 -11.73
C ILE A 432 -5.43 -12.99 -12.97
N THR A 433 -4.78 -14.05 -13.43
CA THR A 433 -5.17 -14.79 -14.64
C THR A 433 -6.01 -16.02 -14.36
N GLU A 434 -5.86 -16.59 -13.14
CA GLU A 434 -6.64 -17.74 -12.68
C GLU A 434 -6.78 -17.66 -11.14
N SER A 435 -7.96 -18.02 -10.60
CA SER A 435 -8.21 -17.95 -9.16
C SER A 435 -9.05 -19.10 -8.63
N ASN A 436 -8.46 -19.86 -7.71
CA ASN A 436 -9.12 -20.84 -6.86
C ASN A 436 -8.47 -20.84 -5.47
N GLY A 437 -8.75 -19.80 -4.69
CA GLY A 437 -8.17 -19.59 -3.37
C GLY A 437 -6.97 -18.62 -3.37
N SER A 438 -7.08 -17.62 -2.56
CA SER A 438 -6.09 -16.56 -2.25
C SER A 438 -5.20 -16.05 -3.39
N SER A 439 -5.79 -15.32 -4.30
CA SER A 439 -5.07 -14.57 -5.33
C SER A 439 -4.22 -13.41 -4.76
N SER A 440 -4.60 -12.85 -3.59
CA SER A 440 -3.80 -11.83 -2.91
C SER A 440 -2.45 -12.37 -2.43
N MET A 441 -2.39 -13.61 -1.95
CA MET A 441 -1.12 -14.23 -1.55
C MET A 441 -0.29 -14.65 -2.76
N ALA A 442 -0.91 -15.03 -3.87
CA ALA A 442 -0.21 -15.19 -5.15
C ALA A 442 0.41 -13.85 -5.62
N THR A 443 -0.29 -12.74 -5.41
CA THR A 443 0.23 -11.40 -5.67
C THR A 443 1.45 -11.07 -4.80
N VAL A 444 1.44 -11.41 -3.53
CA VAL A 444 2.61 -11.24 -2.64
C VAL A 444 3.82 -11.98 -3.18
N CYS A 445 3.67 -13.27 -3.47
CA CYS A 445 4.74 -14.10 -4.00
C CYS A 445 5.26 -13.58 -5.36
N GLY A 446 4.35 -13.31 -6.28
CA GLY A 446 4.68 -12.77 -7.60
C GLY A 446 5.35 -11.40 -7.54
N THR A 447 4.95 -10.53 -6.60
CA THR A 447 5.57 -9.21 -6.40
C THR A 447 7.00 -9.35 -5.92
N SER A 448 7.26 -10.22 -4.95
CA SER A 448 8.63 -10.51 -4.49
C SER A 448 9.51 -10.97 -5.65
N LEU A 449 9.03 -11.91 -6.47
CA LEU A 449 9.74 -12.41 -7.65
C LEU A 449 9.97 -11.33 -8.72
N ALA A 450 8.95 -10.53 -9.04
CA ALA A 450 9.03 -9.49 -10.07
C ALA A 450 10.00 -8.35 -9.67
N LEU A 451 10.01 -7.96 -8.40
CA LEU A 451 10.96 -6.97 -7.88
C LEU A 451 12.40 -7.50 -7.89
N MET A 452 12.60 -8.76 -7.53
CA MET A 452 13.91 -9.41 -7.61
C MET A 452 14.39 -9.53 -9.06
N ASP A 453 13.49 -9.86 -9.99
CA ASP A 453 13.78 -9.89 -11.44
C ASP A 453 14.13 -8.50 -12.00
N ALA A 454 13.50 -7.44 -11.48
CA ALA A 454 13.79 -6.06 -11.83
C ALA A 454 15.13 -5.53 -11.29
N GLY A 455 15.81 -6.29 -10.44
CA GLY A 455 17.05 -5.87 -9.78
C GLY A 455 16.83 -4.94 -8.58
N VAL A 456 15.61 -4.89 -8.01
CA VAL A 456 15.35 -4.17 -6.76
C VAL A 456 16.01 -4.95 -5.62
N PRO A 457 16.91 -4.34 -4.83
CA PRO A 457 17.61 -5.04 -3.76
C PRO A 457 16.71 -5.21 -2.53
N LEU A 458 15.76 -6.17 -2.62
CA LEU A 458 14.96 -6.55 -1.47
C LEU A 458 15.86 -7.08 -0.35
N ALA A 459 15.55 -6.72 0.90
CA ALA A 459 16.29 -7.23 2.05
C ALA A 459 16.21 -8.76 2.13
N LYS A 460 15.02 -9.33 1.88
CA LYS A 460 14.74 -10.76 1.82
C LYS A 460 13.54 -11.03 0.92
N PRO A 461 13.43 -12.23 0.32
CA PRO A 461 12.21 -12.66 -0.37
C PRO A 461 11.02 -12.76 0.59
N VAL A 462 9.84 -12.45 0.09
CA VAL A 462 8.58 -12.50 0.83
C VAL A 462 7.63 -13.49 0.16
N ALA A 463 7.04 -14.38 0.94
CA ALA A 463 5.94 -15.24 0.51
C ALA A 463 4.69 -15.00 1.35
N GLY A 464 3.55 -15.38 0.82
CA GLY A 464 2.27 -15.32 1.51
C GLY A 464 1.50 -16.62 1.37
N ILE A 465 0.73 -16.94 2.42
CA ILE A 465 -0.12 -18.12 2.48
C ILE A 465 -1.49 -17.74 3.06
N ALA A 466 -2.55 -18.36 2.54
CA ALA A 466 -3.89 -18.28 3.11
C ALA A 466 -4.23 -19.55 3.88
N MET A 467 -4.61 -19.36 5.13
CA MET A 467 -5.05 -20.39 6.04
C MET A 467 -6.56 -20.35 6.21
N GLY A 468 -7.17 -21.49 6.46
CA GLY A 468 -8.58 -21.60 6.79
C GLY A 468 -8.79 -22.32 8.11
N LEU A 469 -10.01 -22.26 8.60
CA LEU A 469 -10.43 -22.93 9.83
C LEU A 469 -11.78 -23.62 9.62
N ILE A 470 -11.87 -24.84 10.10
CA ILE A 470 -13.12 -25.55 10.31
C ILE A 470 -13.28 -25.74 11.82
N LEU A 471 -14.33 -25.20 12.41
CA LEU A 471 -14.62 -25.29 13.85
C LEU A 471 -16.05 -25.80 14.05
N GLU A 472 -16.20 -26.96 14.72
CA GLU A 472 -17.47 -27.55 15.11
C GLU A 472 -17.42 -27.93 16.60
N GLY A 473 -18.09 -27.12 17.43
CA GLY A 473 -17.99 -27.24 18.86
C GLY A 473 -16.55 -27.00 19.37
N GLU A 474 -15.97 -28.00 20.00
CA GLU A 474 -14.57 -27.96 20.48
C GLU A 474 -13.57 -28.55 19.47
N ARG A 475 -14.06 -29.14 18.36
CA ARG A 475 -13.21 -29.76 17.32
C ARG A 475 -12.87 -28.74 16.26
N PHE A 476 -11.59 -28.63 15.92
CA PHE A 476 -11.15 -27.74 14.87
C PHE A 476 -10.07 -28.38 13.96
N ALA A 477 -9.98 -27.84 12.77
CA ALA A 477 -8.91 -28.14 11.81
C ALA A 477 -8.46 -26.83 11.14
N VAL A 478 -7.15 -26.59 11.15
CA VAL A 478 -6.52 -25.48 10.42
C VAL A 478 -6.05 -26.01 9.08
N LEU A 479 -6.39 -25.31 8.00
CA LEU A 479 -6.08 -25.69 6.62
C LEU A 479 -5.05 -24.74 6.03
N SER A 480 -3.96 -25.27 5.48
CA SER A 480 -2.96 -24.50 4.76
C SER A 480 -3.32 -24.38 3.28
N ASP A 481 -3.09 -23.20 2.69
CA ASP A 481 -3.35 -22.93 1.27
C ASP A 481 -4.75 -23.36 0.85
N ILE A 482 -5.75 -22.62 1.33
CA ILE A 482 -7.16 -22.95 1.12
C ILE A 482 -7.60 -22.74 -0.33
N LEU A 483 -8.52 -23.61 -0.77
CA LEU A 483 -9.27 -23.46 -2.00
C LEU A 483 -10.40 -22.44 -1.83
N GLY A 484 -10.96 -21.96 -2.95
CA GLY A 484 -12.13 -21.09 -2.93
C GLY A 484 -13.33 -21.70 -2.22
N ASP A 485 -13.58 -23.00 -2.43
CA ASP A 485 -14.65 -23.74 -1.73
C ASP A 485 -14.41 -23.79 -0.21
N GLU A 486 -13.18 -24.01 0.22
CA GLU A 486 -12.80 -24.05 1.63
C GLU A 486 -12.87 -22.67 2.30
N ASP A 487 -12.61 -21.60 1.55
CA ASP A 487 -12.85 -20.24 2.02
C ASP A 487 -14.36 -19.99 2.24
N HIS A 488 -15.20 -20.41 1.31
CA HIS A 488 -16.66 -20.25 1.43
C HIS A 488 -17.28 -21.08 2.55
N LEU A 489 -16.78 -22.29 2.78
CA LEU A 489 -17.31 -23.24 3.75
C LEU A 489 -16.63 -23.14 5.11
N GLY A 490 -15.54 -22.43 5.22
CA GLY A 490 -14.73 -22.27 6.42
C GLY A 490 -15.18 -21.12 7.31
N ASP A 491 -14.64 -21.10 8.51
CA ASP A 491 -14.95 -20.15 9.57
C ASP A 491 -13.97 -18.99 9.68
N MET A 492 -12.85 -19.09 9.00
CA MET A 492 -11.77 -18.09 9.01
C MET A 492 -11.06 -18.03 7.67
N ASP A 493 -10.76 -16.83 7.22
CA ASP A 493 -9.80 -16.51 6.17
C ASP A 493 -8.61 -15.77 6.81
N PHE A 494 -7.47 -16.44 6.89
CA PHE A 494 -6.30 -15.99 7.61
C PHE A 494 -5.08 -15.95 6.69
N LYS A 495 -4.60 -14.76 6.38
CA LYS A 495 -3.48 -14.55 5.46
C LYS A 495 -2.25 -14.10 6.23
N VAL A 496 -1.15 -14.81 6.00
CA VAL A 496 0.14 -14.51 6.60
C VAL A 496 1.17 -14.34 5.51
N ALA A 497 1.84 -13.20 5.49
CA ALA A 497 2.96 -12.94 4.61
C ALA A 497 4.21 -12.61 5.42
N GLY A 498 5.37 -12.96 4.88
CA GLY A 498 6.64 -12.66 5.52
C GLY A 498 7.82 -13.34 4.85
N THR A 499 8.96 -13.18 5.49
CA THR A 499 10.23 -13.80 5.11
C THR A 499 10.37 -15.17 5.78
N ALA A 500 11.54 -15.80 5.63
CA ALA A 500 11.87 -17.02 6.39
C ALA A 500 11.97 -16.76 7.89
N ASP A 501 12.27 -15.52 8.31
CA ASP A 501 12.61 -15.18 9.69
C ASP A 501 11.45 -14.55 10.46
N GLY A 502 10.48 -13.92 9.77
CA GLY A 502 9.36 -13.27 10.45
C GLY A 502 8.24 -12.81 9.53
N ILE A 503 7.19 -12.30 10.16
CA ILE A 503 5.96 -11.83 9.53
C ILE A 503 6.11 -10.37 9.12
N THR A 504 5.65 -10.04 7.91
CA THR A 504 5.56 -8.66 7.42
C THR A 504 4.12 -8.17 7.30
N SER A 505 3.16 -9.08 7.17
CA SER A 505 1.73 -8.74 7.15
C SER A 505 0.88 -9.91 7.64
N LEU A 506 -0.16 -9.57 8.38
CA LEU A 506 -1.15 -10.48 8.90
C LEU A 506 -2.54 -9.90 8.64
N GLN A 507 -3.42 -10.68 8.03
CA GLN A 507 -4.83 -10.32 7.89
C GLN A 507 -5.70 -11.50 8.28
N MET A 508 -6.69 -11.25 9.14
CA MET A 508 -7.62 -12.26 9.63
C MET A 508 -9.04 -11.75 9.50
N ASP A 509 -9.88 -12.56 8.89
CA ASP A 509 -11.32 -12.37 8.79
C ASP A 509 -12.03 -13.60 9.36
N ILE A 510 -12.78 -13.41 10.42
CA ILE A 510 -13.49 -14.47 11.11
C ILE A 510 -14.97 -14.36 10.78
N LYS A 511 -15.58 -15.48 10.40
CA LYS A 511 -16.96 -15.55 9.92
C LYS A 511 -17.94 -16.08 10.98
N ILE A 512 -17.43 -16.42 12.15
CA ILE A 512 -18.15 -16.92 13.33
C ILE A 512 -17.98 -15.93 14.49
N ALA A 513 -18.55 -16.21 15.64
CA ALA A 513 -18.53 -15.32 16.80
C ALA A 513 -17.13 -15.04 17.38
N GLY A 514 -16.09 -15.71 16.89
CA GLY A 514 -14.70 -15.49 17.21
C GLY A 514 -13.90 -16.79 17.37
N ILE A 515 -12.59 -16.67 17.53
CA ILE A 515 -11.66 -17.79 17.74
C ILE A 515 -10.82 -17.55 18.97
N THR A 516 -10.30 -18.65 19.55
CA THR A 516 -9.47 -18.64 20.76
C THR A 516 -8.00 -18.36 20.43
N GLU A 517 -7.24 -17.94 21.45
CA GLU A 517 -5.79 -17.78 21.37
C GLU A 517 -5.08 -19.07 20.91
N GLU A 518 -5.54 -20.23 21.39
CA GLU A 518 -4.99 -21.55 21.02
C GLU A 518 -5.13 -21.81 19.51
N ILE A 519 -6.31 -21.55 18.94
CA ILE A 519 -6.54 -21.71 17.49
C ILE A 519 -5.65 -20.76 16.71
N MET A 520 -5.51 -19.51 17.13
CA MET A 520 -4.62 -18.53 16.47
C MET A 520 -3.16 -18.99 16.52
N LYS A 521 -2.72 -19.52 17.65
CA LYS A 521 -1.35 -20.07 17.80
C LYS A 521 -1.09 -21.20 16.82
N VAL A 522 -1.97 -22.19 16.76
CA VAL A 522 -1.88 -23.32 15.82
C VAL A 522 -1.86 -22.83 14.37
N ALA A 523 -2.73 -21.87 14.04
CA ALA A 523 -2.79 -21.30 12.69
C ALA A 523 -1.51 -20.56 12.29
N LEU A 524 -0.91 -19.79 13.20
CA LEU A 524 0.35 -19.09 12.96
C LEU A 524 1.53 -20.06 12.78
N GLU A 525 1.62 -21.08 13.63
CA GLU A 525 2.68 -22.10 13.53
C GLU A 525 2.59 -22.89 12.23
N GLN A 526 1.38 -23.29 11.83
CA GLN A 526 1.15 -24.01 10.57
C GLN A 526 1.42 -23.11 9.35
N ALA A 527 1.02 -21.83 9.40
CA ALA A 527 1.32 -20.85 8.38
C ALA A 527 2.83 -20.61 8.21
N GLN A 528 3.61 -20.62 9.26
CA GLN A 528 5.07 -20.50 9.21
C GLN A 528 5.69 -21.64 8.38
N GLY A 529 5.26 -22.87 8.62
CA GLY A 529 5.70 -24.03 7.84
C GLY A 529 5.35 -23.90 6.36
N GLY A 530 4.12 -23.52 6.04
CA GLY A 530 3.67 -23.27 4.67
C GLY A 530 4.41 -22.13 3.97
N ARG A 531 4.64 -21.02 4.67
CA ARG A 531 5.40 -19.86 4.15
C ARG A 531 6.83 -20.23 3.80
N LYS A 532 7.52 -20.97 4.66
CA LYS A 532 8.88 -21.45 4.39
C LYS A 532 8.93 -22.42 3.21
N HIS A 533 7.94 -23.30 3.07
CA HIS A 533 7.82 -24.17 1.89
C HIS A 533 7.65 -23.36 0.62
N ILE A 534 6.75 -22.38 0.61
CA ILE A 534 6.51 -21.50 -0.55
C ILE A 534 7.77 -20.73 -0.94
N LEU A 535 8.51 -20.18 0.03
CA LEU A 535 9.80 -19.51 -0.21
C LEU A 535 10.80 -20.45 -0.88
N GLY A 536 10.86 -21.72 -0.45
CA GLY A 536 11.71 -22.75 -1.08
C GLY A 536 11.34 -23.01 -2.53
N GLU A 537 10.05 -23.10 -2.84
CA GLU A 537 9.55 -23.25 -4.23
C GLU A 537 9.84 -22.01 -5.10
N MET A 538 9.66 -20.81 -4.56
CA MET A 538 10.00 -19.57 -5.25
C MET A 538 11.50 -19.47 -5.58
N ALA A 539 12.36 -19.99 -4.73
CA ALA A 539 13.81 -20.01 -4.93
C ALA A 539 14.25 -20.85 -6.15
N ASN A 540 13.40 -21.75 -6.65
CA ASN A 540 13.67 -22.47 -7.91
C ASN A 540 13.68 -21.52 -9.14
N ALA A 541 13.00 -20.39 -9.07
CA ALA A 541 12.98 -19.40 -10.14
C ALA A 541 14.10 -18.34 -9.98
N ILE A 542 14.24 -17.81 -8.77
CA ILE A 542 15.26 -16.81 -8.44
C ILE A 542 15.53 -16.83 -6.94
N THR A 543 16.80 -16.85 -6.55
CA THR A 543 17.24 -16.95 -5.13
C THR A 543 17.55 -15.59 -4.51
N GLU A 544 18.00 -14.64 -5.33
CA GLU A 544 18.38 -13.28 -4.91
C GLU A 544 18.06 -12.27 -6.01
N SER A 545 17.97 -11.02 -5.64
CA SER A 545 17.72 -9.94 -6.61
C SER A 545 18.83 -9.89 -7.65
N ARG A 546 18.48 -9.64 -8.92
CA ARG A 546 19.48 -9.47 -9.99
C ARG A 546 20.44 -8.33 -9.64
N GLY A 547 21.72 -8.54 -9.89
CA GLY A 547 22.76 -7.54 -9.61
C GLY A 547 22.78 -6.36 -10.59
N GLN A 548 22.00 -6.41 -11.66
CA GLN A 548 21.89 -5.38 -12.67
C GLN A 548 20.44 -5.16 -13.09
N LEU A 549 20.11 -3.91 -13.42
CA LEU A 549 18.81 -3.56 -13.99
C LEU A 549 18.68 -4.10 -15.42
N GLY A 550 17.45 -4.41 -15.82
CA GLY A 550 17.13 -4.80 -17.19
C GLY A 550 17.48 -3.72 -18.20
N GLU A 551 17.65 -4.11 -19.46
CA GLU A 551 18.05 -3.23 -20.58
C GLU A 551 17.10 -2.02 -20.75
N PHE A 552 15.81 -2.23 -20.50
CA PHE A 552 14.77 -1.21 -20.68
C PHE A 552 14.49 -0.37 -19.43
N ALA A 553 15.06 -0.75 -18.29
CA ALA A 553 14.91 0.02 -17.06
C ALA A 553 15.70 1.33 -17.11
N PRO A 554 15.15 2.45 -16.60
CA PRO A 554 15.87 3.70 -16.52
C PRO A 554 17.03 3.56 -15.52
N ARG A 555 18.20 4.11 -15.89
CA ARG A 555 19.34 4.26 -14.98
C ARG A 555 19.28 5.62 -14.33
N ILE A 556 19.58 5.71 -13.06
CA ILE A 556 19.66 6.98 -12.32
C ILE A 556 21.11 7.18 -11.88
N GLU A 557 21.70 8.29 -12.30
CA GLU A 557 22.95 8.79 -11.74
C GLU A 557 22.66 9.93 -10.78
N VAL A 558 23.34 9.91 -9.65
CA VAL A 558 23.21 10.94 -8.61
C VAL A 558 24.47 11.79 -8.63
N MET A 559 24.30 13.11 -8.67
CA MET A 559 25.37 14.08 -8.47
C MET A 559 24.93 15.14 -7.45
N ASN A 560 25.90 15.75 -6.78
CA ASN A 560 25.64 16.85 -5.84
C ASN A 560 26.09 18.16 -6.45
N ILE A 561 25.26 19.18 -6.28
CA ILE A 561 25.58 20.57 -6.62
C ILE A 561 25.48 21.47 -5.40
N PRO A 562 26.22 22.59 -5.34
CA PRO A 562 26.06 23.56 -4.27
C PRO A 562 24.63 24.10 -4.22
N VAL A 563 24.07 24.22 -3.00
CA VAL A 563 22.65 24.63 -2.80
C VAL A 563 22.38 26.03 -3.39
N ASP A 564 23.34 26.93 -3.33
CA ASP A 564 23.26 28.28 -3.94
C ASP A 564 23.18 28.23 -5.48
N LYS A 565 23.63 27.13 -6.12
CA LYS A 565 23.61 26.93 -7.56
C LYS A 565 22.29 26.30 -8.07
N ILE A 566 21.45 25.80 -7.20
CA ILE A 566 20.16 25.18 -7.58
C ILE A 566 19.34 26.13 -8.46
N ARG A 567 19.27 27.40 -8.11
CA ARG A 567 18.53 28.41 -8.88
C ARG A 567 19.08 28.65 -10.28
N GLU A 568 20.39 28.53 -10.46
CA GLU A 568 21.03 28.67 -11.77
C GLU A 568 20.71 27.48 -12.67
N VAL A 569 20.70 26.25 -12.12
CA VAL A 569 20.38 25.03 -12.85
C VAL A 569 18.90 24.96 -13.23
N ILE A 570 18.03 25.39 -12.32
CA ILE A 570 16.59 25.46 -12.59
C ILE A 570 16.27 26.57 -13.59
N GLY A 571 16.88 27.72 -13.44
CA GLY A 571 16.62 28.93 -14.22
C GLY A 571 15.30 29.59 -13.88
N SER A 572 15.08 30.83 -14.36
CA SER A 572 13.86 31.58 -14.14
C SER A 572 12.62 30.82 -14.66
N GLY A 573 11.70 30.49 -13.74
CA GLY A 573 10.49 29.73 -14.06
C GLY A 573 10.77 28.30 -14.60
N GLY A 574 11.94 27.73 -14.29
CA GLY A 574 12.32 26.38 -14.74
C GLY A 574 12.80 26.31 -16.19
N LYS A 575 13.20 27.42 -16.81
CA LYS A 575 13.56 27.47 -18.24
C LYS A 575 14.80 26.62 -18.56
N VAL A 576 15.85 26.71 -17.71
CA VAL A 576 17.13 26.04 -17.97
C VAL A 576 16.98 24.54 -17.83
N ILE A 577 16.37 24.07 -16.75
CA ILE A 577 16.17 22.64 -16.54
C ILE A 577 15.30 22.00 -17.63
N ARG A 578 14.24 22.70 -18.07
CA ARG A 578 13.42 22.22 -19.20
C ARG A 578 14.21 22.12 -20.50
N GLU A 579 15.09 23.08 -20.78
CA GLU A 579 15.95 23.05 -21.97
C GLU A 579 16.94 21.87 -21.92
N ILE A 580 17.52 21.59 -20.75
CA ILE A 580 18.41 20.45 -20.58
C ILE A 580 17.64 19.14 -20.84
N VAL A 581 16.46 18.96 -20.22
CA VAL A 581 15.59 17.78 -20.39
C VAL A 581 15.19 17.59 -21.86
N GLU A 582 14.75 18.67 -22.53
CA GLU A 582 14.30 18.61 -23.92
C GLU A 582 15.44 18.23 -24.88
N LYS A 583 16.64 18.79 -24.71
CA LYS A 583 17.77 18.56 -25.60
C LYS A 583 18.54 17.28 -25.34
N THR A 584 18.55 16.81 -24.09
CA THR A 584 19.29 15.57 -23.73
C THR A 584 18.40 14.34 -23.75
N GLY A 585 17.09 14.48 -23.54
CA GLY A 585 16.14 13.37 -23.35
C GLY A 585 16.15 12.76 -21.94
N ALA A 586 17.05 13.19 -21.05
CA ALA A 586 17.12 12.71 -19.67
C ALA A 586 16.09 13.40 -18.78
N LYS A 587 15.54 12.68 -17.81
CA LYS A 587 14.75 13.27 -16.71
C LYS A 587 15.69 13.75 -15.62
N ILE A 588 15.39 14.91 -15.02
CA ILE A 588 16.24 15.52 -13.99
C ILE A 588 15.35 15.91 -12.81
N ASN A 589 15.70 15.45 -11.62
CA ASN A 589 15.10 15.87 -10.35
C ASN A 589 16.19 16.51 -9.48
N ILE A 590 15.88 17.67 -8.88
CA ILE A 590 16.78 18.41 -8.00
C ILE A 590 16.09 18.54 -6.64
N GLU A 591 16.78 18.11 -5.59
CA GLU A 591 16.33 18.22 -4.21
C GLU A 591 16.89 19.50 -3.55
N ASP A 592 16.24 19.95 -2.48
CA ASP A 592 16.59 21.22 -1.81
C ASP A 592 17.99 21.21 -1.16
N ASP A 593 18.55 20.02 -0.92
CA ASP A 593 19.89 19.81 -0.38
C ASP A 593 21.01 19.87 -1.44
N GLY A 594 20.63 20.01 -2.72
CA GLY A 594 21.56 20.02 -3.86
C GLY A 594 21.79 18.66 -4.51
N THR A 595 21.09 17.62 -4.07
CA THR A 595 21.13 16.32 -4.73
C THR A 595 20.40 16.38 -6.08
N VAL A 596 21.09 16.01 -7.16
CA VAL A 596 20.56 15.97 -8.53
C VAL A 596 20.51 14.51 -8.98
N LYS A 597 19.33 14.05 -9.35
CA LYS A 597 19.10 12.71 -9.92
C LYS A 597 18.83 12.84 -11.40
N ILE A 598 19.66 12.21 -12.24
CA ILE A 598 19.56 12.22 -13.70
C ILE A 598 19.18 10.82 -14.14
N ALA A 599 18.05 10.66 -14.81
CA ALA A 599 17.49 9.36 -15.20
C ALA A 599 17.26 9.25 -16.70
N SER A 600 17.71 8.14 -17.29
CA SER A 600 17.42 7.74 -18.67
C SER A 600 17.73 6.25 -18.88
N SER A 601 17.11 5.61 -19.87
CA SER A 601 17.54 4.31 -20.39
C SER A 601 18.83 4.39 -21.21
N SER A 602 19.26 5.60 -21.62
CA SER A 602 20.46 5.87 -22.42
C SER A 602 21.57 6.50 -21.58
N GLY A 603 22.70 5.82 -21.42
CA GLY A 603 23.86 6.37 -20.73
C GLY A 603 24.44 7.63 -21.43
N LYS A 604 24.22 7.79 -22.74
CA LYS A 604 24.64 9.00 -23.48
C LYS A 604 23.82 10.22 -23.07
N GLU A 605 22.53 10.05 -22.85
CA GLU A 605 21.63 11.12 -22.41
C GLU A 605 21.97 11.58 -21.01
N ILE A 606 22.26 10.63 -20.11
CA ILE A 606 22.69 10.92 -18.73
C ILE A 606 23.99 11.71 -18.74
N GLU A 607 24.98 11.26 -19.51
CA GLU A 607 26.27 11.92 -19.61
C GLU A 607 26.17 13.33 -20.20
N ALA A 608 25.31 13.53 -21.20
CA ALA A 608 25.05 14.86 -21.78
C ALA A 608 24.42 15.81 -20.77
N ALA A 609 23.40 15.34 -20.02
CA ALA A 609 22.75 16.12 -18.96
C ALA A 609 23.73 16.44 -17.82
N ARG A 610 24.50 15.46 -17.37
CA ARG A 610 25.54 15.63 -16.35
C ARG A 610 26.56 16.68 -16.71
N LYS A 611 27.09 16.60 -17.93
CA LYS A 611 28.05 17.58 -18.44
C LYS A 611 27.45 18.98 -18.49
N TRP A 612 26.20 19.10 -18.92
CA TRP A 612 25.53 20.39 -18.99
C TRP A 612 25.32 21.00 -17.59
N ILE A 613 24.81 20.23 -16.66
CA ILE A 613 24.66 20.69 -15.26
C ILE A 613 26.01 21.07 -14.67
N HIS A 614 27.05 20.25 -14.89
CA HIS A 614 28.39 20.54 -14.41
C HIS A 614 28.92 21.86 -14.95
N SER A 615 28.65 22.17 -16.24
CA SER A 615 29.08 23.43 -16.84
C SER A 615 28.40 24.67 -16.23
N ILE A 616 27.20 24.51 -15.70
CA ILE A 616 26.47 25.60 -15.01
C ILE A 616 27.01 25.84 -13.59
N VAL A 617 27.32 24.77 -12.87
CA VAL A 617 27.72 24.85 -11.45
C VAL A 617 29.24 24.97 -11.26
N ALA A 618 30.02 24.62 -12.28
CA ALA A 618 31.45 24.70 -12.18
C ALA A 618 31.89 26.13 -11.92
N GLU A 619 32.86 26.30 -11.04
CA GLU A 619 33.51 27.58 -10.78
C GLU A 619 34.89 27.59 -11.37
N PRO A 620 35.29 28.70 -11.99
CA PRO A 620 36.63 28.81 -12.55
C PRO A 620 37.64 28.89 -11.41
N GLU A 621 38.71 28.13 -11.52
CA GLU A 621 39.79 28.07 -10.53
C GLU A 621 40.85 29.16 -10.78
N VAL A 622 41.23 29.88 -9.74
CA VAL A 622 42.31 30.87 -9.81
C VAL A 622 43.62 30.15 -10.15
N GLY A 623 44.32 30.69 -11.13
CA GLY A 623 45.58 30.14 -11.63
C GLY A 623 45.42 29.20 -12.83
N GLN A 624 44.22 28.75 -13.21
CA GLN A 624 43.97 27.95 -14.40
C GLN A 624 43.86 28.79 -15.66
N ILE A 625 44.17 28.17 -16.78
CA ILE A 625 44.14 28.77 -18.12
C ILE A 625 42.92 28.30 -18.89
N TYR A 626 42.21 29.21 -19.50
CA TYR A 626 40.96 28.97 -20.23
C TYR A 626 41.05 29.54 -21.65
N GLU A 627 40.47 28.86 -22.62
CA GLU A 627 40.18 29.44 -23.92
C GLU A 627 38.90 30.29 -23.80
N GLY A 628 38.97 31.53 -24.18
CA GLY A 628 37.85 32.46 -24.15
C GLY A 628 37.62 33.19 -25.47
N THR A 629 36.48 33.90 -25.54
CA THR A 629 36.14 34.74 -26.70
C THR A 629 36.01 36.18 -26.23
N VAL A 630 36.63 37.12 -26.93
CA VAL A 630 36.51 38.54 -26.66
C VAL A 630 35.09 39.01 -27.01
N VAL A 631 34.34 39.45 -25.99
CA VAL A 631 32.93 39.89 -26.14
C VAL A 631 32.79 41.40 -26.26
N LYS A 632 33.77 42.15 -25.73
CA LYS A 632 33.77 43.61 -25.81
C LYS A 632 35.19 44.17 -25.60
N THR A 633 35.55 45.21 -26.35
CA THR A 633 36.78 45.96 -26.15
C THR A 633 36.48 47.36 -25.58
N ALA A 634 37.39 47.86 -24.73
CA ALA A 634 37.36 49.18 -24.14
C ALA A 634 38.79 49.74 -24.13
N ASP A 635 38.96 51.07 -23.90
CA ASP A 635 40.28 51.71 -23.86
C ASP A 635 41.18 51.13 -22.75
N PHE A 636 40.59 50.65 -21.66
CA PHE A 636 41.30 50.10 -20.52
C PHE A 636 41.48 48.57 -20.53
N GLY A 637 40.95 47.84 -21.55
CA GLY A 637 41.10 46.40 -21.67
C GLY A 637 40.00 45.71 -22.44
N ALA A 638 40.01 44.38 -22.44
CA ALA A 638 39.06 43.53 -23.14
C ALA A 638 38.25 42.68 -22.16
N PHE A 639 36.98 42.58 -22.39
CA PHE A 639 36.13 41.62 -21.71
C PHE A 639 36.11 40.30 -22.49
N VAL A 640 36.46 39.23 -21.82
CA VAL A 640 36.58 37.89 -22.39
C VAL A 640 35.61 36.97 -21.72
N ASN A 641 34.72 36.37 -22.50
CA ASN A 641 33.91 35.24 -22.04
C ASN A 641 34.83 34.01 -22.01
N PHE A 642 35.15 33.53 -20.81
CA PHE A 642 36.19 32.49 -20.65
C PHE A 642 35.70 31.24 -19.98
N PHE A 643 34.50 31.27 -19.36
CA PHE A 643 33.96 30.12 -18.61
C PHE A 643 32.44 30.15 -18.59
N GLY A 644 31.78 29.36 -19.45
CA GLY A 644 30.33 29.33 -19.59
C GLY A 644 29.78 30.72 -19.94
N ALA A 645 28.91 31.27 -19.05
CA ALA A 645 28.34 32.60 -19.23
C ALA A 645 29.12 33.70 -18.48
N ARG A 646 30.33 33.40 -17.97
CA ARG A 646 31.13 34.33 -17.17
C ARG A 646 32.12 35.10 -18.03
N ASP A 647 32.08 36.42 -17.88
CA ASP A 647 33.02 37.32 -18.51
C ASP A 647 34.07 37.79 -17.49
N GLY A 648 35.28 37.93 -17.89
CA GLY A 648 36.36 38.52 -17.09
C GLY A 648 37.05 39.65 -17.84
N LEU A 649 37.65 40.59 -17.08
CA LEU A 649 38.41 41.69 -17.63
C LEU A 649 39.88 41.32 -17.77
N VAL A 650 40.39 41.39 -19.00
CA VAL A 650 41.82 41.47 -19.31
C VAL A 650 42.19 42.97 -19.37
N HIS A 651 42.78 43.50 -18.31
CA HIS A 651 43.22 44.88 -18.32
C HIS A 651 44.26 45.11 -19.39
N ILE A 652 44.36 46.33 -19.95
CA ILE A 652 45.28 46.65 -21.06
C ILE A 652 46.75 46.26 -20.78
N SER A 653 47.17 46.34 -19.53
CA SER A 653 48.51 45.91 -19.06
C SER A 653 48.71 44.39 -18.98
N GLN A 654 47.64 43.61 -19.19
CA GLN A 654 47.60 42.16 -19.13
C GLN A 654 47.32 41.52 -20.50
N LEU A 655 47.21 42.32 -21.58
CA LEU A 655 46.95 41.85 -22.92
C LEU A 655 48.18 41.23 -23.60
N ALA A 656 49.36 41.83 -23.40
CA ALA A 656 50.63 41.38 -23.95
C ALA A 656 51.80 41.65 -23.01
N SER A 657 52.97 41.04 -23.28
CA SER A 657 54.23 41.27 -22.55
C SER A 657 54.78 42.67 -22.75
N GLU A 658 54.52 43.24 -23.94
CA GLU A 658 54.95 44.61 -24.29
C GLU A 658 53.87 45.66 -23.96
N ARG A 659 54.24 46.91 -23.96
CA ARG A 659 53.28 47.99 -23.64
C ARG A 659 52.30 48.20 -24.77
N VAL A 660 51.02 47.95 -24.52
CA VAL A 660 49.93 48.10 -25.49
C VAL A 660 49.39 49.53 -25.42
N ALA A 661 49.34 50.22 -26.60
CA ALA A 661 48.81 51.58 -26.70
C ALA A 661 47.30 51.62 -26.75
N LYS A 662 46.68 50.68 -27.45
CA LYS A 662 45.20 50.53 -27.57
C LYS A 662 44.81 49.05 -27.51
N THR A 663 43.74 48.72 -26.84
CA THR A 663 43.24 47.36 -26.77
C THR A 663 42.96 46.71 -28.13
N SER A 664 42.49 47.51 -29.09
CA SER A 664 42.18 47.09 -30.46
C SER A 664 43.42 46.71 -31.30
N ASP A 665 44.66 47.09 -30.83
CA ASP A 665 45.90 46.69 -31.52
C ASP A 665 46.28 45.24 -31.24
N VAL A 666 45.70 44.63 -30.18
CA VAL A 666 46.04 43.28 -29.76
C VAL A 666 44.85 42.34 -30.01
N VAL A 667 43.60 42.74 -29.64
CA VAL A 667 42.39 41.88 -29.74
C VAL A 667 41.19 42.65 -30.28
N LYS A 668 40.30 41.95 -30.98
CA LYS A 668 39.02 42.46 -31.49
C LYS A 668 37.86 41.59 -30.94
N GLU A 669 36.66 42.16 -30.95
CA GLU A 669 35.46 41.40 -30.60
C GLU A 669 35.32 40.19 -31.53
N GLY A 670 35.05 39.01 -30.91
CA GLY A 670 34.98 37.74 -31.60
C GLY A 670 36.30 36.91 -31.66
N ASP A 671 37.43 37.51 -31.26
CA ASP A 671 38.70 36.79 -31.24
C ASP A 671 38.71 35.72 -30.15
N LYS A 672 39.27 34.56 -30.46
CA LYS A 672 39.55 33.48 -29.48
C LYS A 672 40.93 33.75 -28.85
N VAL A 673 40.97 33.74 -27.55
CA VAL A 673 42.17 34.06 -26.77
C VAL A 673 42.34 33.09 -25.61
N TRP A 674 43.57 32.80 -25.22
CA TRP A 674 43.90 32.09 -24.01
C TRP A 674 44.12 33.05 -22.84
N VAL A 675 43.42 32.83 -21.75
CA VAL A 675 43.47 33.67 -20.58
C VAL A 675 43.69 32.84 -19.31
N LYS A 676 44.53 33.36 -18.43
CA LYS A 676 44.75 32.81 -17.09
C LYS A 676 43.88 33.60 -16.07
N LEU A 677 43.14 32.87 -15.21
CA LEU A 677 42.40 33.49 -14.14
C LEU A 677 43.35 33.92 -13.04
N MET A 678 43.47 35.23 -12.85
CA MET A 678 44.39 35.83 -11.86
C MET A 678 43.76 36.01 -10.49
N GLY A 679 42.43 35.95 -10.35
CA GLY A 679 41.68 36.16 -9.14
C GLY A 679 40.50 37.11 -9.32
N PHE A 680 39.94 37.54 -8.22
CA PHE A 680 38.81 38.47 -8.16
C PHE A 680 39.26 39.81 -7.53
N ASP A 681 38.69 40.92 -8.00
CA ASP A 681 38.89 42.21 -7.37
C ASP A 681 38.08 42.37 -6.06
N GLU A 682 38.25 43.46 -5.34
CA GLU A 682 37.54 43.77 -4.09
C GLU A 682 36.01 43.84 -4.26
N ARG A 683 35.51 43.93 -5.48
CA ARG A 683 34.09 43.92 -5.87
C ARG A 683 33.63 42.60 -6.47
N GLY A 684 34.46 41.54 -6.40
CA GLY A 684 34.18 40.22 -6.94
C GLY A 684 34.24 40.08 -8.45
N LYS A 685 34.82 41.08 -9.20
CA LYS A 685 34.98 41.02 -10.64
C LYS A 685 36.18 40.16 -10.99
N VAL A 686 36.01 39.34 -12.04
CA VAL A 686 37.02 38.40 -12.57
C VAL A 686 38.18 39.17 -13.25
N ARG A 687 39.39 38.89 -12.81
CA ARG A 687 40.63 39.42 -13.43
C ARG A 687 41.33 38.32 -14.21
N LEU A 688 41.54 38.58 -15.50
CA LEU A 688 42.19 37.69 -16.44
C LEU A 688 43.52 38.26 -16.96
N SER A 689 44.42 37.40 -17.39
CA SER A 689 45.68 37.79 -18.05
C SER A 689 45.93 36.96 -19.27
N MET A 690 46.20 37.59 -20.38
CA MET A 690 46.73 37.01 -21.61
C MET A 690 48.26 36.99 -21.62
N LYS A 691 48.88 37.97 -20.95
CA LYS A 691 50.31 38.18 -20.89
C LYS A 691 51.12 36.97 -20.42
N VAL A 692 50.57 36.19 -19.52
CA VAL A 692 51.21 34.98 -18.94
C VAL A 692 50.90 33.70 -19.66
N VAL A 693 50.17 33.77 -20.79
CA VAL A 693 49.74 32.60 -21.56
C VAL A 693 50.20 32.75 -23.01
N ASP A 694 50.85 31.73 -23.55
CA ASP A 694 51.14 31.61 -24.94
C ASP A 694 49.86 31.44 -25.75
N GLN A 695 49.56 32.41 -26.62
CA GLN A 695 48.31 32.44 -27.39
C GLN A 695 48.23 31.39 -28.51
N THR A 696 49.34 30.70 -28.81
CA THR A 696 49.41 29.65 -29.81
C THR A 696 49.22 28.27 -29.19
N THR A 697 49.77 28.05 -27.99
CA THR A 697 49.83 26.74 -27.36
C THR A 697 48.89 26.60 -26.15
N GLY A 698 48.35 27.71 -25.63
CA GLY A 698 47.54 27.74 -24.40
C GLY A 698 48.30 27.35 -23.13
N LYS A 699 49.63 27.40 -23.15
CA LYS A 699 50.49 27.06 -22.03
C LYS A 699 50.98 28.31 -21.31
N GLU A 700 51.27 28.17 -20.02
CA GLU A 700 51.84 29.25 -19.23
C GLU A 700 53.25 29.60 -19.77
N VAL A 701 53.50 30.90 -20.01
CA VAL A 701 54.81 31.40 -20.38
C VAL A 701 55.68 31.42 -19.12
N ALA A 702 56.82 30.71 -19.16
CA ALA A 702 57.75 30.70 -18.02
C ALA A 702 58.21 32.12 -17.72
N ALA A 703 58.06 32.54 -16.49
CA ALA A 703 58.60 33.84 -16.04
C ALA A 703 60.11 33.79 -16.15
N ASP A 704 60.71 34.65 -17.04
CA ASP A 704 62.13 34.90 -17.02
C ASP A 704 62.55 35.37 -15.63
N LYS A 705 63.35 34.60 -14.91
CA LYS A 705 64.07 35.01 -13.70
C LYS A 705 65.06 36.10 -14.12
N LYS A 706 64.64 37.34 -14.05
CA LYS A 706 65.60 38.42 -13.98
C LYS A 706 66.27 38.39 -12.60
N SER A 707 67.53 38.03 -12.66
CA SER A 707 68.60 38.14 -11.70
C SER A 707 68.35 39.15 -10.57
N GLU A 708 68.26 38.65 -9.32
CA GLU A 708 68.86 39.37 -8.18
C GLU A 708 70.36 39.24 -8.28
N GLY A 709 70.96 40.35 -8.69
CA GLY A 709 72.40 40.53 -8.70
C GLY A 709 72.73 41.86 -8.02
N GLU A 710 73.43 41.74 -6.92
CA GLU A 710 74.35 42.70 -6.32
C GLU A 710 73.81 44.09 -5.86
N ALA A 711 73.81 44.25 -4.58
CA ALA A 711 74.44 45.37 -3.94
C ALA A 711 74.90 44.94 -2.55
N ALA A 712 76.21 44.69 -2.47
CA ALA A 712 76.95 44.74 -1.22
C ALA A 712 77.21 46.20 -0.90
N GLU A 713 77.06 46.58 0.28
CA GLU A 713 77.71 47.37 1.33
C GLU A 713 76.76 48.03 2.30
#